data_a483d87bcbf82fa81ce7a3164232f831
#
_entry.id   a483d87bcbf82fa81ce7a3164232f831
#
_cell.length_a   1.000
_cell.length_b   1.000
_cell.length_c   1.000
_cell.angle_alpha   90.00
_cell.angle_beta   90.00
_cell.angle_gamma   90.00
#
_symmetry.space_group_name_H-M   'P 1'
#
loop_
_entity.id
_entity.type
_entity.pdbx_description
1 polymer ?
#
loop_
_entity_poly.entity_id
_entity_poly.type
_entity_poly.pdbx_seq_one_letter_code
_entity_poly.pdbx_strand_id
1 'polypeptide(L)'
;MSRFLLVSLNIKAILQETTLHRRREKLGTMTDGLGLGGAYDATIERIKAQEGDGARLGMAALMWISHSERPLKAPEICHALAVEMGSTDINPDNVPSIRTVLGSCQGLAAVDKGSLTIRLIHFTLKEYLSRHADLFNGPHSKIAEACLAYLNFQTIKDLSINPSRDLRGTSLLEYSSLYWGTHMQMELSDCSKCLALALLNQYDSHTSAELLWGSARNQFFTDYISSTKPFSALHCISYFGVAEVAIDLIRTKKWDVNQRDSAGRTPLMWAARYGHEEVVELLLRRKAIRPDMPDTEYGRTALSWAAGSGHEGVVRLFLGHLFINPGSIGRQRGAPKVMSVLFGRKYVNPDRPDDDDQTPLSWAARNGHSGVMKLLLGRKDVSPDRPGSHGWTPLGWAARTGHSRAVKLLLEREDVSPDKPDNSGQTPLSLAVRNGHDVVVKLLLEREHVSLNQPDNDGQTLFLWAAREGHDAVVKLLLEREDVSPDTPDNYGKTPLSWAARNGHAGVVKLLLEREDVSPDRPDNHGWTPLGWAARNGHAGVVKLLLEREDVSPDRPDNHGRTPLWWAARNGHSGAVRLLLKREGVSPNRPDNSGQIPLSWAARTGHDAVVKLLLERKDVSPDRPDNDGQTPLSWATQNGCDAVVKLLLKREDVSPDRPDHSGQTPLLWAARNGHARAAKLLLGREDVSPDRPDNDGRTPLLWAAQDGNGAVVELLLEREDVNPDRPNNHGQTPLSLAIWNEHNGIARLLWARKLATSSAV
;
A
#
# COMPACT_ATOMS: atom_id res chain seq x y z
N MET A 1 -30.06 -7.63 -13.55
CA MET A 1 -28.89 -7.63 -14.42
C MET A 1 -28.92 -8.72 -15.48
N SER A 2 -29.21 -10.00 -15.13
CA SER A 2 -29.30 -11.13 -16.08
C SER A 2 -30.38 -10.96 -17.19
N ARG A 3 -31.54 -10.40 -16.88
CA ARG A 3 -32.58 -10.12 -17.90
C ARG A 3 -32.17 -9.05 -18.92
N PHE A 4 -31.41 -8.03 -18.54
CA PHE A 4 -30.85 -7.02 -19.45
C PHE A 4 -29.83 -7.62 -20.42
N LEU A 5 -29.02 -8.53 -19.93
CA LEU A 5 -28.02 -9.23 -20.74
C LEU A 5 -28.67 -10.15 -21.78
N LEU A 6 -29.73 -10.90 -21.37
CA LEU A 6 -30.52 -11.73 -22.26
C LEU A 6 -31.17 -10.92 -23.41
N VAL A 7 -31.72 -9.76 -23.11
CA VAL A 7 -32.30 -8.85 -24.10
C VAL A 7 -31.23 -8.28 -25.02
N SER A 8 -30.07 -7.88 -24.48
CA SER A 8 -28.92 -7.33 -25.26
C SER A 8 -28.38 -8.34 -26.27
N LEU A 9 -28.21 -9.61 -25.87
CA LEU A 9 -27.72 -10.68 -26.73
C LEU A 9 -28.68 -11.04 -27.88
N ASN A 10 -29.97 -10.86 -27.62
CA ASN A 10 -31.01 -11.27 -28.57
C ASN A 10 -31.66 -10.08 -29.31
N ILE A 11 -31.23 -8.84 -29.06
CA ILE A 11 -31.86 -7.63 -29.61
C ILE A 11 -31.85 -7.62 -31.15
N LYS A 12 -30.80 -8.10 -31.80
CA LYS A 12 -30.71 -8.21 -33.26
C LYS A 12 -31.74 -9.20 -33.79
N ALA A 13 -31.90 -10.35 -33.14
CA ALA A 13 -32.84 -11.38 -33.53
C ALA A 13 -34.29 -10.90 -33.35
N ILE A 14 -34.55 -10.09 -32.31
CA ILE A 14 -35.87 -9.47 -32.06
C ILE A 14 -36.15 -8.37 -33.09
N LEU A 15 -35.15 -7.57 -33.45
CA LEU A 15 -35.31 -6.48 -34.43
C LEU A 15 -35.50 -6.96 -35.86
N GLN A 16 -35.05 -8.19 -36.19
CA GLN A 16 -35.28 -8.82 -37.51
C GLN A 16 -36.72 -9.23 -37.75
N GLU A 17 -37.51 -9.39 -36.70
CA GLU A 17 -38.95 -9.66 -36.84
C GLU A 17 -39.69 -8.42 -37.36
N THR A 18 -40.53 -8.62 -38.35
CA THR A 18 -41.19 -7.53 -39.12
C THR A 18 -42.36 -6.89 -38.38
N THR A 19 -42.97 -7.58 -37.41
CA THR A 19 -44.13 -7.08 -36.67
C THR A 19 -43.91 -6.94 -35.17
N LEU A 20 -44.56 -5.97 -34.54
CA LEU A 20 -44.52 -5.77 -33.09
C LEU A 20 -45.07 -6.98 -32.29
N HIS A 21 -46.02 -7.69 -32.85
CA HIS A 21 -46.59 -8.90 -32.23
C HIS A 21 -45.55 -10.01 -32.18
N ARG A 22 -44.87 -10.33 -33.28
CA ARG A 22 -43.81 -11.32 -33.35
C ARG A 22 -42.60 -10.93 -32.52
N ARG A 23 -42.26 -9.64 -32.43
CA ARG A 23 -41.20 -9.15 -31.52
C ARG A 23 -41.53 -9.40 -30.06
N ARG A 24 -42.79 -9.17 -29.64
CA ARG A 24 -43.23 -9.43 -28.27
C ARG A 24 -43.31 -10.93 -27.97
N GLU A 25 -43.81 -11.72 -28.88
CA GLU A 25 -43.86 -13.18 -28.76
C GLU A 25 -42.46 -13.76 -28.62
N LYS A 26 -41.53 -13.35 -29.48
CA LYS A 26 -40.13 -13.76 -29.43
C LYS A 26 -39.40 -13.29 -28.15
N LEU A 27 -39.71 -12.11 -27.67
CA LEU A 27 -39.20 -11.61 -26.39
C LEU A 27 -39.77 -12.46 -25.23
N GLY A 28 -41.05 -12.84 -25.23
CA GLY A 28 -41.67 -13.70 -24.26
C GLY A 28 -41.04 -15.09 -24.20
N THR A 29 -40.92 -15.75 -25.36
CA THR A 29 -40.28 -17.09 -25.44
C THR A 29 -38.81 -17.09 -25.04
N MET A 30 -38.12 -15.96 -25.17
CA MET A 30 -36.71 -15.81 -24.73
C MET A 30 -36.57 -15.48 -23.25
N THR A 31 -37.62 -14.95 -22.59
CA THR A 31 -37.60 -14.63 -21.16
C THR A 31 -38.19 -15.74 -20.28
N ASP A 32 -39.06 -16.62 -20.86
CA ASP A 32 -39.84 -17.59 -20.13
C ASP A 32 -39.28 -19.02 -20.15
N GLY A 33 -37.94 -19.21 -20.06
CA GLY A 33 -37.43 -20.56 -19.91
C GLY A 33 -35.95 -20.81 -20.27
N LEU A 34 -35.33 -19.89 -20.97
CA LEU A 34 -33.92 -19.98 -21.27
C LEU A 34 -33.09 -19.26 -20.19
N GLY A 35 -32.43 -20.04 -19.31
CA GLY A 35 -31.37 -19.53 -18.47
C GLY A 35 -30.27 -18.89 -19.34
N LEU A 36 -29.35 -18.13 -18.71
CA LEU A 36 -28.19 -17.50 -19.39
C LEU A 36 -27.39 -18.48 -20.26
N GLY A 37 -27.34 -19.76 -19.87
CA GLY A 37 -26.70 -20.83 -20.64
C GLY A 37 -27.27 -20.99 -22.03
N GLY A 38 -28.60 -21.17 -22.14
CA GLY A 38 -29.25 -21.34 -23.45
C GLY A 38 -29.15 -20.10 -24.36
N ALA A 39 -29.03 -18.89 -23.80
CA ALA A 39 -28.76 -17.71 -24.60
C ALA A 39 -27.32 -17.68 -25.14
N TYR A 40 -26.37 -18.21 -24.40
CA TYR A 40 -24.99 -18.38 -24.85
C TYR A 40 -24.91 -19.46 -25.93
N ASP A 41 -25.58 -20.62 -25.75
CA ASP A 41 -25.70 -21.67 -26.76
C ASP A 41 -26.20 -21.11 -28.10
N ALA A 42 -27.36 -20.44 -28.06
CA ALA A 42 -27.95 -19.84 -29.25
C ALA A 42 -27.06 -18.80 -29.92
N THR A 43 -26.26 -18.03 -29.14
CA THR A 43 -25.35 -17.04 -29.68
C THR A 43 -24.11 -17.68 -30.29
N ILE A 44 -23.56 -18.72 -29.68
CA ILE A 44 -22.44 -19.50 -30.20
C ILE A 44 -22.84 -20.20 -31.51
N GLU A 45 -24.02 -20.79 -31.58
CA GLU A 45 -24.52 -21.40 -32.81
C GLU A 45 -24.69 -20.34 -33.91
N ARG A 46 -25.12 -19.14 -33.61
CA ARG A 46 -25.13 -18.03 -34.58
C ARG A 46 -23.73 -17.62 -35.05
N ILE A 47 -22.74 -17.66 -34.14
CA ILE A 47 -21.35 -17.40 -34.51
C ILE A 47 -20.85 -18.47 -35.47
N LYS A 48 -21.09 -19.75 -35.17
CA LYS A 48 -20.72 -20.89 -36.04
C LYS A 48 -21.43 -20.87 -37.40
N ALA A 49 -22.64 -20.33 -37.44
CA ALA A 49 -23.45 -20.24 -38.67
C ALA A 49 -23.12 -18.99 -39.54
N GLN A 50 -22.12 -18.18 -39.18
CA GLN A 50 -21.73 -17.04 -40.01
C GLN A 50 -21.09 -17.50 -41.33
N GLU A 51 -21.42 -16.80 -42.42
CA GLU A 51 -20.82 -17.05 -43.75
C GLU A 51 -19.38 -16.54 -43.83
N GLY A 52 -18.60 -17.13 -44.71
CA GLY A 52 -17.21 -16.77 -44.95
C GLY A 52 -16.31 -17.04 -43.74
N ASP A 53 -15.38 -16.13 -43.44
CA ASP A 53 -14.41 -16.27 -42.38
C ASP A 53 -14.95 -15.86 -40.98
N GLY A 54 -16.18 -15.35 -40.89
CA GLY A 54 -16.77 -14.83 -39.68
C GLY A 54 -16.89 -15.86 -38.55
N ALA A 55 -17.28 -17.09 -38.86
CA ALA A 55 -17.39 -18.18 -37.91
C ALA A 55 -16.04 -18.53 -37.28
N ARG A 56 -15.01 -18.71 -38.11
CA ARG A 56 -13.65 -19.01 -37.68
C ARG A 56 -13.09 -17.90 -36.82
N LEU A 57 -13.24 -16.65 -37.25
CA LEU A 57 -12.73 -15.47 -36.54
C LEU A 57 -13.42 -15.28 -35.20
N GLY A 58 -14.76 -15.42 -35.14
CA GLY A 58 -15.53 -15.27 -33.89
C GLY A 58 -15.19 -16.32 -32.84
N MET A 59 -15.09 -17.60 -33.25
CA MET A 59 -14.73 -18.68 -32.33
C MET A 59 -13.28 -18.57 -31.85
N ALA A 60 -12.33 -18.24 -32.77
CA ALA A 60 -10.94 -18.01 -32.40
C ALA A 60 -10.78 -16.80 -31.41
N ALA A 61 -11.52 -15.72 -31.66
CA ALA A 61 -11.50 -14.57 -30.76
C ALA A 61 -12.03 -14.92 -29.35
N LEU A 62 -13.15 -15.66 -29.26
CA LEU A 62 -13.69 -16.12 -27.98
C LEU A 62 -12.71 -17.05 -27.25
N MET A 63 -12.04 -17.95 -27.97
CA MET A 63 -10.98 -18.82 -27.42
C MET A 63 -9.86 -17.98 -26.79
N TRP A 64 -9.31 -17.02 -27.54
CA TRP A 64 -8.26 -16.15 -27.05
C TRP A 64 -8.70 -15.34 -25.82
N ILE A 65 -9.89 -14.70 -25.86
CA ILE A 65 -10.38 -13.83 -24.77
C ILE A 65 -10.64 -14.65 -23.50
N SER A 66 -11.13 -15.90 -23.63
CA SER A 66 -11.48 -16.73 -22.47
C SER A 66 -10.29 -17.45 -21.84
N HIS A 67 -9.25 -17.80 -22.62
CA HIS A 67 -8.11 -18.63 -22.17
C HIS A 67 -6.80 -17.85 -22.07
N SER A 68 -6.76 -16.56 -22.37
CA SER A 68 -5.58 -15.73 -22.16
C SER A 68 -5.30 -15.52 -20.67
N GLU A 69 -4.02 -15.50 -20.29
CA GLU A 69 -3.53 -15.30 -18.94
C GLU A 69 -3.80 -13.87 -18.39
N ARG A 70 -3.89 -12.92 -19.29
CA ARG A 70 -4.35 -11.55 -19.01
C ARG A 70 -5.26 -11.04 -20.11
N PRO A 71 -6.10 -10.03 -19.85
CA PRO A 71 -6.85 -9.36 -20.89
C PRO A 71 -5.93 -8.82 -22.00
N LEU A 72 -6.23 -9.16 -23.25
CA LEU A 72 -5.46 -8.72 -24.41
C LEU A 72 -5.86 -7.30 -24.81
N LYS A 73 -4.88 -6.51 -25.24
CA LYS A 73 -5.11 -5.23 -25.90
C LYS A 73 -5.69 -5.48 -27.30
N ALA A 74 -6.44 -4.52 -27.85
CA ALA A 74 -7.06 -4.66 -29.16
C ALA A 74 -6.06 -5.00 -30.29
N PRO A 75 -4.86 -4.39 -30.38
CA PRO A 75 -3.86 -4.79 -31.37
C PRO A 75 -3.30 -6.20 -31.13
N GLU A 76 -3.16 -6.63 -29.86
CA GLU A 76 -2.63 -7.96 -29.53
C GLU A 76 -3.52 -9.07 -30.10
N ILE A 77 -4.85 -8.99 -29.88
CA ILE A 77 -5.76 -10.01 -30.39
C ILE A 77 -5.86 -9.99 -31.94
N CYS A 78 -5.81 -8.81 -32.56
CA CYS A 78 -5.81 -8.71 -34.01
C CYS A 78 -4.59 -9.41 -34.62
N HIS A 79 -3.41 -9.22 -34.04
CA HIS A 79 -2.19 -9.93 -34.47
C HIS A 79 -2.26 -11.43 -34.16
N ALA A 80 -2.78 -11.82 -32.96
CA ALA A 80 -2.93 -13.22 -32.59
C ALA A 80 -3.81 -14.01 -33.59
N LEU A 81 -4.87 -13.37 -34.06
CA LEU A 81 -5.79 -13.95 -35.05
C LEU A 81 -5.25 -13.99 -36.50
N ALA A 82 -4.20 -13.22 -36.77
CA ALA A 82 -3.55 -13.15 -38.07
C ALA A 82 -2.34 -14.11 -38.22
N VAL A 83 -1.93 -14.78 -37.10
CA VAL A 83 -0.82 -15.74 -37.15
C VAL A 83 -1.23 -16.97 -37.98
N GLU A 84 -0.50 -17.23 -39.04
CA GLU A 84 -0.64 -18.44 -39.87
C GLU A 84 0.50 -19.40 -39.60
N MET A 85 0.14 -20.66 -39.34
CA MET A 85 1.13 -21.72 -39.11
C MET A 85 1.94 -22.02 -40.34
N GLY A 86 3.28 -22.03 -40.18
CA GLY A 86 4.21 -22.29 -41.29
C GLY A 86 4.59 -21.07 -42.14
N SER A 87 4.01 -19.91 -41.88
CA SER A 87 4.45 -18.65 -42.48
C SER A 87 5.78 -18.16 -41.92
N THR A 88 6.56 -17.44 -42.72
CA THR A 88 7.85 -16.85 -42.27
C THR A 88 7.66 -15.53 -41.57
N ASP A 89 6.51 -14.88 -41.76
CA ASP A 89 6.15 -13.60 -41.15
C ASP A 89 4.64 -13.37 -41.13
N ILE A 90 4.20 -12.35 -40.40
CA ILE A 90 2.79 -11.93 -40.39
C ILE A 90 2.47 -11.19 -41.71
N ASN A 91 1.39 -11.60 -42.36
CA ASN A 91 0.87 -10.85 -43.49
C ASN A 91 0.00 -9.68 -42.97
N PRO A 92 0.38 -8.41 -43.22
CA PRO A 92 -0.40 -7.26 -42.73
C PRO A 92 -1.85 -7.22 -43.24
N ASP A 93 -2.10 -7.76 -44.46
CA ASP A 93 -3.43 -7.79 -45.07
C ASP A 93 -4.37 -8.79 -44.38
N ASN A 94 -3.81 -9.76 -43.65
CA ASN A 94 -4.57 -10.75 -42.88
C ASN A 94 -4.90 -10.27 -41.44
N VAL A 95 -4.41 -9.11 -41.02
CA VAL A 95 -4.68 -8.57 -39.66
C VAL A 95 -6.09 -7.98 -39.61
N PRO A 96 -7.05 -8.65 -38.93
CA PRO A 96 -8.42 -8.19 -38.91
C PRO A 96 -8.54 -6.89 -38.10
N SER A 97 -9.47 -6.01 -38.52
CA SER A 97 -9.80 -4.85 -37.72
C SER A 97 -10.51 -5.28 -36.43
N ILE A 98 -10.32 -4.51 -35.30
CA ILE A 98 -11.01 -4.80 -34.05
C ILE A 98 -12.54 -4.77 -34.20
N ARG A 99 -13.06 -3.96 -35.15
CA ARG A 99 -14.51 -3.91 -35.44
C ARG A 99 -14.98 -5.22 -36.08
N THR A 100 -14.19 -5.80 -36.96
CA THR A 100 -14.47 -7.10 -37.60
C THR A 100 -14.48 -8.19 -36.51
N VAL A 101 -13.46 -8.23 -35.63
CA VAL A 101 -13.38 -9.21 -34.52
C VAL A 101 -14.59 -9.13 -33.63
N LEU A 102 -14.95 -7.94 -33.16
CA LEU A 102 -16.13 -7.74 -32.28
C LEU A 102 -17.44 -8.08 -32.99
N GLY A 103 -17.55 -7.76 -34.29
CA GLY A 103 -18.70 -8.12 -35.13
C GLY A 103 -18.91 -9.62 -35.22
N SER A 104 -17.82 -10.38 -35.43
CA SER A 104 -17.82 -11.85 -35.48
C SER A 104 -18.19 -12.49 -34.11
N CYS A 105 -17.90 -11.83 -32.98
CA CYS A 105 -18.31 -12.31 -31.65
C CYS A 105 -19.77 -12.09 -31.31
N GLN A 106 -20.58 -11.52 -32.22
CA GLN A 106 -22.05 -11.33 -32.06
C GLN A 106 -22.50 -10.74 -30.70
N GLY A 107 -21.69 -9.83 -30.14
CA GLY A 107 -21.99 -9.15 -28.87
C GLY A 107 -21.51 -9.87 -27.61
N LEU A 108 -20.79 -11.01 -27.72
CA LEU A 108 -20.21 -11.70 -26.54
C LEU A 108 -18.91 -11.07 -26.05
N ALA A 109 -18.28 -10.18 -26.84
CA ALA A 109 -17.06 -9.48 -26.48
C ALA A 109 -17.20 -7.97 -26.68
N ALA A 110 -16.49 -7.20 -25.89
CA ALA A 110 -16.45 -5.73 -25.94
C ALA A 110 -15.05 -5.21 -25.61
N VAL A 111 -14.73 -4.00 -26.09
CA VAL A 111 -13.51 -3.27 -25.71
C VAL A 111 -13.82 -2.40 -24.49
N ASP A 112 -13.04 -2.53 -23.47
CA ASP A 112 -13.02 -1.62 -22.34
C ASP A 112 -12.37 -0.29 -22.77
N LYS A 113 -13.14 0.80 -22.71
CA LYS A 113 -12.67 2.12 -23.16
C LYS A 113 -11.56 2.72 -22.30
N GLY A 114 -11.45 2.30 -21.03
CA GLY A 114 -10.42 2.81 -20.12
C GLY A 114 -9.07 2.14 -20.32
N SER A 115 -9.06 0.80 -20.43
CA SER A 115 -7.84 -0.02 -20.55
C SER A 115 -7.49 -0.38 -22.00
N LEU A 116 -8.37 -0.13 -22.98
CA LEU A 116 -8.26 -0.56 -24.38
C LEU A 116 -8.09 -2.08 -24.53
N THR A 117 -8.51 -2.85 -23.53
CA THR A 117 -8.46 -4.32 -23.53
C THR A 117 -9.79 -4.91 -23.96
N ILE A 118 -9.73 -6.12 -24.53
CA ILE A 118 -10.92 -6.87 -24.92
C ILE A 118 -11.33 -7.77 -23.77
N ARG A 119 -12.63 -7.77 -23.48
CA ARG A 119 -13.20 -8.58 -22.42
C ARG A 119 -14.50 -9.24 -22.88
N LEU A 120 -14.84 -10.37 -22.26
CA LEU A 120 -16.18 -10.93 -22.34
C LEU A 120 -17.18 -9.96 -21.68
N ILE A 121 -18.38 -9.88 -22.25
CA ILE A 121 -19.43 -8.95 -21.77
C ILE A 121 -19.84 -9.20 -20.32
N HIS A 122 -19.67 -10.43 -19.82
CA HIS A 122 -20.02 -10.81 -18.45
C HIS A 122 -19.16 -11.97 -17.95
N PHE A 123 -18.89 -12.03 -16.63
CA PHE A 123 -18.08 -13.09 -16.02
C PHE A 123 -18.71 -14.49 -16.16
N THR A 124 -20.04 -14.62 -16.14
CA THR A 124 -20.74 -15.90 -16.33
C THR A 124 -20.52 -16.52 -17.70
N LEU A 125 -20.16 -15.71 -18.71
CA LEU A 125 -19.76 -16.24 -20.01
C LEU A 125 -18.40 -16.94 -19.94
N LYS A 126 -17.48 -16.43 -19.11
CA LYS A 126 -16.20 -17.12 -18.88
C LYS A 126 -16.41 -18.48 -18.22
N GLU A 127 -17.28 -18.52 -17.19
CA GLU A 127 -17.67 -19.80 -16.54
C GLU A 127 -18.34 -20.77 -17.52
N TYR A 128 -19.25 -20.23 -18.36
CA TYR A 128 -19.92 -21.04 -19.39
C TYR A 128 -18.89 -21.65 -20.35
N LEU A 129 -18.00 -20.84 -20.93
CA LEU A 129 -16.97 -21.30 -21.87
C LEU A 129 -16.00 -22.31 -21.23
N SER A 130 -15.66 -22.13 -19.95
CA SER A 130 -14.80 -23.06 -19.20
C SER A 130 -15.47 -24.42 -18.93
N ARG A 131 -16.81 -24.47 -18.80
CA ARG A 131 -17.56 -25.70 -18.60
C ARG A 131 -17.80 -26.47 -19.91
N HIS A 132 -17.72 -25.80 -21.06
CA HIS A 132 -17.91 -26.39 -22.39
C HIS A 132 -16.56 -26.51 -23.12
N ALA A 133 -15.65 -27.30 -22.56
CA ALA A 133 -14.30 -27.46 -23.09
C ALA A 133 -14.26 -27.99 -24.54
N ASP A 134 -15.34 -28.69 -24.97
CA ASP A 134 -15.56 -29.20 -26.31
C ASP A 134 -15.76 -28.11 -27.38
N LEU A 135 -16.07 -26.87 -26.98
CA LEU A 135 -16.19 -25.74 -27.90
C LEU A 135 -14.87 -25.37 -28.58
N PHE A 136 -13.76 -25.57 -27.89
CA PHE A 136 -12.43 -25.25 -28.40
C PHE A 136 -11.55 -26.49 -28.32
N ASN A 137 -11.19 -27.02 -29.48
CA ASN A 137 -10.32 -28.19 -29.55
C ASN A 137 -8.87 -27.77 -29.25
N GLY A 138 -8.38 -28.03 -28.05
CA GLY A 138 -7.03 -27.71 -27.60
C GLY A 138 -6.75 -26.19 -27.51
N PRO A 139 -7.46 -25.41 -26.68
CA PRO A 139 -7.31 -23.94 -26.66
C PRO A 139 -5.92 -23.47 -26.25
N HIS A 140 -5.32 -24.07 -25.21
CA HIS A 140 -3.99 -23.67 -24.76
C HIS A 140 -2.89 -24.08 -25.71
N SER A 141 -2.98 -25.27 -26.34
CA SER A 141 -2.02 -25.69 -27.40
C SER A 141 -2.06 -24.74 -28.58
N LYS A 142 -3.25 -24.34 -29.07
CA LYS A 142 -3.40 -23.38 -30.18
C LYS A 142 -2.85 -21.99 -29.83
N ILE A 143 -3.08 -21.51 -28.61
CA ILE A 143 -2.52 -20.23 -28.16
C ILE A 143 -0.99 -20.33 -28.08
N ALA A 144 -0.45 -21.42 -27.52
CA ALA A 144 1.00 -21.66 -27.47
C ALA A 144 1.62 -21.72 -28.88
N GLU A 145 0.99 -22.46 -29.80
CA GLU A 145 1.42 -22.56 -31.19
C GLU A 145 1.46 -21.19 -31.88
N ALA A 146 0.40 -20.40 -31.75
CA ALA A 146 0.35 -19.06 -32.32
C ALA A 146 1.42 -18.14 -31.72
N CYS A 147 1.60 -18.14 -30.38
CA CYS A 147 2.65 -17.38 -29.71
C CYS A 147 4.05 -17.78 -30.20
N LEU A 148 4.32 -19.08 -30.28
CA LEU A 148 5.62 -19.60 -30.69
C LEU A 148 5.88 -19.38 -32.20
N ALA A 149 4.87 -19.53 -33.07
CA ALA A 149 4.98 -19.19 -34.48
C ALA A 149 5.34 -17.71 -34.62
N TYR A 150 4.64 -16.82 -33.89
CA TYR A 150 4.91 -15.38 -33.88
C TYR A 150 6.34 -15.05 -33.44
N LEU A 151 6.82 -15.67 -32.37
CA LEU A 151 8.20 -15.48 -31.90
C LEU A 151 9.26 -16.02 -32.86
N ASN A 152 8.90 -16.99 -33.70
CA ASN A 152 9.78 -17.54 -34.75
C ASN A 152 9.76 -16.76 -36.06
N PHE A 153 8.94 -15.71 -36.22
CA PHE A 153 8.92 -14.88 -37.41
C PHE A 153 10.25 -14.16 -37.64
N GLN A 154 10.60 -13.95 -38.90
CA GLN A 154 11.87 -13.35 -39.28
C GLN A 154 11.96 -11.90 -38.77
N THR A 155 10.88 -11.11 -38.89
CA THR A 155 10.81 -9.75 -38.34
C THR A 155 11.11 -9.70 -36.87
N ILE A 156 10.66 -10.67 -36.08
CA ILE A 156 10.91 -10.72 -34.62
C ILE A 156 12.36 -11.13 -34.33
N LYS A 157 12.92 -12.07 -35.09
CA LYS A 157 14.34 -12.45 -34.99
C LYS A 157 15.26 -11.29 -35.36
N ASP A 158 14.90 -10.51 -36.38
CA ASP A 158 15.68 -9.34 -36.80
C ASP A 158 15.70 -8.21 -35.77
N LEU A 159 14.69 -8.08 -34.89
CA LEU A 159 14.70 -7.14 -33.79
C LEU A 159 15.82 -7.43 -32.78
N SER A 160 16.16 -8.71 -32.62
CA SER A 160 17.23 -9.15 -31.70
C SER A 160 18.61 -8.71 -32.18
N ILE A 161 18.76 -8.47 -33.48
CA ILE A 161 20.01 -8.03 -34.13
C ILE A 161 20.12 -6.50 -34.18
N ASN A 162 18.97 -5.80 -34.26
CA ASN A 162 18.92 -4.33 -34.38
C ASN A 162 17.80 -3.72 -33.50
N PRO A 163 18.05 -3.45 -32.19
CA PRO A 163 17.06 -2.95 -31.23
C PRO A 163 16.50 -1.56 -31.55
N SER A 164 17.13 -0.79 -32.43
CA SER A 164 16.67 0.54 -32.85
C SER A 164 15.55 0.53 -33.89
N ARG A 165 15.09 -0.64 -34.35
CA ARG A 165 13.96 -0.79 -35.29
C ARG A 165 12.63 -0.44 -34.63
N ASP A 166 11.77 0.24 -35.38
CA ASP A 166 10.42 0.66 -34.96
C ASP A 166 9.57 -0.55 -34.51
N LEU A 167 9.14 -0.55 -33.26
CA LEU A 167 8.29 -1.58 -32.65
C LEU A 167 6.83 -1.54 -33.14
N ARG A 168 6.49 -0.62 -34.08
CA ARG A 168 5.17 -0.59 -34.70
C ARG A 168 4.95 -1.85 -35.53
N GLY A 169 4.04 -2.72 -35.10
CA GLY A 169 3.76 -4.02 -35.76
C GLY A 169 4.12 -5.25 -34.90
N THR A 170 4.71 -5.07 -33.72
CA THR A 170 5.07 -6.16 -32.79
C THR A 170 4.10 -6.30 -31.63
N SER A 171 2.83 -5.98 -31.83
CA SER A 171 1.82 -5.89 -30.77
C SER A 171 1.70 -7.15 -29.89
N LEU A 172 1.88 -8.34 -30.48
CA LEU A 172 1.75 -9.61 -29.75
C LEU A 172 3.05 -10.06 -29.04
N LEU A 173 4.17 -9.36 -29.26
CA LEU A 173 5.50 -9.76 -28.80
C LEU A 173 5.58 -9.93 -27.27
N GLU A 174 5.06 -8.96 -26.51
CA GLU A 174 5.06 -9.00 -25.05
C GLU A 174 4.26 -10.20 -24.54
N TYR A 175 3.03 -10.37 -24.99
CA TYR A 175 2.20 -11.49 -24.57
C TYR A 175 2.83 -12.83 -24.91
N SER A 176 3.26 -13.00 -26.17
CA SER A 176 3.89 -14.24 -26.62
C SER A 176 5.13 -14.57 -25.82
N SER A 177 6.00 -13.58 -25.54
CA SER A 177 7.23 -13.79 -24.77
C SER A 177 6.99 -14.26 -23.36
N LEU A 178 5.92 -13.76 -22.70
CA LEU A 178 5.66 -14.01 -21.29
C LEU A 178 4.81 -15.26 -21.00
N TYR A 179 4.00 -15.72 -21.96
CA TYR A 179 2.95 -16.70 -21.65
C TYR A 179 2.94 -17.97 -22.51
N TRP A 180 3.77 -18.06 -23.57
CA TRP A 180 3.78 -19.26 -24.40
C TRP A 180 4.05 -20.55 -23.64
N GLY A 181 4.98 -20.50 -22.68
CA GLY A 181 5.36 -21.65 -21.88
C GLY A 181 4.29 -22.03 -20.87
N THR A 182 3.57 -21.05 -20.31
CA THR A 182 2.42 -21.30 -19.42
C THR A 182 1.32 -22.06 -20.15
N HIS A 183 1.00 -21.65 -21.39
CA HIS A 183 0.02 -22.36 -22.21
C HIS A 183 0.49 -23.77 -22.58
N MET A 184 1.78 -23.97 -22.88
CA MET A 184 2.34 -25.31 -23.12
C MET A 184 2.29 -26.20 -21.89
N GLN A 185 2.46 -25.65 -20.70
CA GLN A 185 2.35 -26.40 -19.46
C GLN A 185 0.93 -26.93 -19.22
N MET A 186 -0.08 -26.14 -19.62
CA MET A 186 -1.48 -26.54 -19.52
C MET A 186 -1.86 -27.59 -20.57
N GLU A 187 -1.35 -27.43 -21.81
CA GLU A 187 -1.70 -28.31 -22.93
C GLU A 187 -0.58 -28.33 -23.97
N LEU A 188 0.10 -29.43 -24.07
CA LEU A 188 1.23 -29.64 -24.98
C LEU A 188 0.79 -30.34 -26.27
N SER A 189 1.27 -29.83 -27.40
CA SER A 189 1.15 -30.47 -28.72
C SER A 189 2.54 -30.72 -29.33
N ASP A 190 2.63 -31.65 -30.27
CA ASP A 190 3.88 -31.91 -31.02
C ASP A 190 4.32 -30.68 -31.82
N CYS A 191 3.36 -29.93 -32.37
CA CYS A 191 3.63 -28.70 -33.10
C CYS A 191 4.23 -27.62 -32.17
N SER A 192 3.61 -27.34 -31.03
CA SER A 192 4.12 -26.37 -30.05
C SER A 192 5.51 -26.76 -29.54
N LYS A 193 5.76 -28.06 -29.34
CA LYS A 193 7.07 -28.59 -28.97
C LYS A 193 8.15 -28.33 -30.02
N CYS A 194 7.86 -28.56 -31.28
CA CYS A 194 8.79 -28.28 -32.38
C CYS A 194 9.09 -26.78 -32.47
N LEU A 195 8.08 -25.93 -32.41
CA LEU A 195 8.24 -24.47 -32.47
C LEU A 195 9.02 -23.92 -31.23
N ALA A 196 8.79 -24.47 -30.04
CA ALA A 196 9.55 -24.10 -28.85
C ALA A 196 11.02 -24.48 -28.98
N LEU A 197 11.34 -25.65 -29.49
CA LEU A 197 12.73 -26.06 -29.73
C LEU A 197 13.41 -25.20 -30.80
N ALA A 198 12.70 -24.79 -31.84
CA ALA A 198 13.20 -23.85 -32.84
C ALA A 198 13.55 -22.49 -32.22
N LEU A 199 12.68 -21.91 -31.40
CA LEU A 199 12.90 -20.67 -30.63
C LEU A 199 14.10 -20.83 -29.71
N LEU A 200 14.12 -21.85 -28.86
CA LEU A 200 15.11 -22.06 -27.81
C LEU A 200 16.53 -22.31 -28.36
N ASN A 201 16.67 -22.82 -29.58
CA ASN A 201 17.98 -22.98 -30.23
C ASN A 201 18.67 -21.63 -30.50
N GLN A 202 17.95 -20.52 -30.57
CA GLN A 202 18.46 -19.17 -30.83
C GLN A 202 18.14 -18.21 -29.69
N TYR A 203 17.71 -18.72 -28.52
CA TYR A 203 17.10 -17.95 -27.44
C TYR A 203 18.03 -16.94 -26.79
N ASP A 204 19.32 -17.26 -26.67
CA ASP A 204 20.31 -16.44 -25.95
C ASP A 204 20.49 -15.01 -26.52
N SER A 205 20.12 -14.81 -27.81
CA SER A 205 20.13 -13.51 -28.48
C SER A 205 18.74 -13.01 -28.87
N HIS A 206 17.67 -13.71 -28.45
CA HIS A 206 16.32 -13.40 -28.88
C HIS A 206 15.67 -12.35 -27.94
N THR A 207 14.98 -11.35 -28.52
CA THR A 207 14.32 -10.25 -27.76
C THR A 207 13.34 -10.76 -26.68
N SER A 208 12.70 -11.92 -26.90
CA SER A 208 11.81 -12.52 -25.90
C SER A 208 12.54 -12.92 -24.60
N ALA A 209 13.86 -13.20 -24.67
CA ALA A 209 14.65 -13.50 -23.48
C ALA A 209 14.77 -12.28 -22.56
N GLU A 210 14.96 -11.11 -23.13
CA GLU A 210 15.03 -9.84 -22.37
C GLU A 210 13.67 -9.48 -21.76
N LEU A 211 12.58 -9.64 -22.52
CA LEU A 211 11.22 -9.39 -22.05
C LEU A 211 10.83 -10.33 -20.91
N LEU A 212 11.10 -11.61 -21.04
CA LEU A 212 10.82 -12.60 -19.98
C LEU A 212 11.66 -12.33 -18.74
N TRP A 213 12.95 -12.04 -18.91
CA TRP A 213 13.84 -11.68 -17.83
C TRP A 213 13.37 -10.42 -17.08
N GLY A 214 13.03 -9.35 -17.81
CA GLY A 214 12.51 -8.10 -17.24
C GLY A 214 11.24 -8.32 -16.42
N SER A 215 10.29 -9.11 -16.93
CA SER A 215 9.06 -9.43 -16.21
C SER A 215 9.31 -10.30 -14.98
N ALA A 216 10.15 -11.32 -15.08
CA ALA A 216 10.49 -12.21 -13.97
C ALA A 216 11.21 -11.48 -12.83
N ARG A 217 11.90 -10.39 -13.13
CA ARG A 217 12.59 -9.53 -12.15
C ARG A 217 11.64 -8.53 -11.48
N ASN A 218 10.77 -7.86 -12.24
CA ASN A 218 9.85 -6.83 -11.72
C ASN A 218 8.82 -7.36 -10.72
N GLN A 219 8.59 -8.68 -10.66
CA GLN A 219 7.73 -9.27 -9.63
C GLN A 219 8.29 -9.11 -8.21
N PHE A 220 9.55 -8.72 -8.02
CA PHE A 220 10.16 -8.76 -6.68
C PHE A 220 11.05 -7.58 -6.28
N PHE A 221 11.61 -6.70 -7.17
CA PHE A 221 12.37 -5.50 -6.74
C PHE A 221 12.75 -4.54 -7.88
N THR A 222 12.71 -3.24 -7.57
CA THR A 222 13.22 -2.13 -8.37
C THR A 222 14.67 -1.85 -7.97
N ASP A 223 15.66 -2.28 -8.78
CA ASP A 223 16.93 -1.57 -8.82
C ASP A 223 17.72 -1.88 -10.10
N TYR A 224 18.28 -0.83 -10.67
CA TYR A 224 19.02 -0.80 -11.92
C TYR A 224 20.38 -1.51 -11.77
N ILE A 225 20.52 -2.68 -12.42
CA ILE A 225 21.84 -3.19 -12.79
C ILE A 225 21.79 -3.58 -14.28
N SER A 226 22.47 -2.81 -15.11
CA SER A 226 22.75 -3.17 -16.49
C SER A 226 23.78 -4.29 -16.51
N SER A 227 23.34 -5.52 -16.74
CA SER A 227 24.24 -6.67 -16.82
C SER A 227 23.97 -7.45 -18.08
N THR A 228 25.07 -7.74 -18.80
CA THR A 228 25.13 -8.32 -20.14
C THR A 228 25.07 -9.85 -20.19
N LYS A 229 24.70 -10.54 -19.10
CA LYS A 229 24.62 -12.00 -19.11
C LYS A 229 23.22 -12.47 -19.54
N PRO A 230 23.11 -13.27 -20.59
CA PRO A 230 21.85 -13.65 -21.17
C PRO A 230 21.05 -14.62 -20.29
N PHE A 231 19.74 -14.47 -20.30
CA PHE A 231 18.78 -15.44 -19.78
C PHE A 231 18.67 -16.57 -20.82
N SER A 232 19.34 -17.67 -20.59
CA SER A 232 19.50 -18.74 -21.58
C SER A 232 18.23 -19.56 -21.78
N ALA A 233 18.22 -20.37 -22.85
CA ALA A 233 17.16 -21.32 -23.12
C ALA A 233 16.85 -22.28 -21.95
N LEU A 234 17.88 -22.71 -21.20
CA LEU A 234 17.68 -23.54 -20.01
C LEU A 234 17.03 -22.75 -18.85
N HIS A 235 17.33 -21.48 -18.70
CA HIS A 235 16.63 -20.62 -17.71
C HIS A 235 15.16 -20.47 -18.10
N CYS A 236 14.87 -20.21 -19.38
CA CYS A 236 13.51 -20.05 -19.90
C CYS A 236 12.65 -21.30 -19.63
N ILE A 237 13.16 -22.47 -20.00
CA ILE A 237 12.40 -23.71 -19.82
C ILE A 237 12.28 -24.09 -18.35
N SER A 238 13.25 -23.75 -17.53
CA SER A 238 13.22 -23.93 -16.08
C SER A 238 12.23 -22.97 -15.39
N TYR A 239 12.04 -21.78 -15.95
CA TYR A 239 11.03 -20.83 -15.49
C TYR A 239 9.61 -21.34 -15.82
N PHE A 240 9.37 -21.82 -17.03
CA PHE A 240 8.06 -22.31 -17.43
C PHE A 240 7.74 -23.74 -16.97
N GLY A 241 8.74 -24.57 -16.72
CA GLY A 241 8.51 -25.94 -16.23
C GLY A 241 8.06 -26.95 -17.26
N VAL A 242 8.27 -26.71 -18.58
CA VAL A 242 7.86 -27.64 -19.64
C VAL A 242 8.89 -28.79 -19.77
N ALA A 243 8.67 -29.86 -19.00
CA ALA A 243 9.63 -30.95 -18.83
C ALA A 243 9.97 -31.66 -20.14
N GLU A 244 9.00 -31.93 -21.02
CA GLU A 244 9.24 -32.62 -22.28
C GLU A 244 10.15 -31.81 -23.22
N VAL A 245 9.97 -30.51 -23.30
CA VAL A 245 10.87 -29.63 -24.08
C VAL A 245 12.24 -29.57 -23.42
N ALA A 246 12.33 -29.55 -22.10
CA ALA A 246 13.60 -29.63 -21.37
C ALA A 246 14.39 -30.89 -21.67
N ILE A 247 13.71 -32.06 -21.76
CA ILE A 247 14.33 -33.34 -22.10
C ILE A 247 14.98 -33.27 -23.47
N ASP A 248 14.25 -32.81 -24.47
CA ASP A 248 14.76 -32.76 -25.85
C ASP A 248 15.82 -31.67 -26.02
N LEU A 249 15.64 -30.50 -25.41
CA LEU A 249 16.63 -29.43 -25.43
C LEU A 249 17.99 -29.90 -24.90
N ILE A 250 17.97 -30.61 -23.76
CA ILE A 250 19.20 -31.09 -23.11
C ILE A 250 19.84 -32.24 -23.93
N ARG A 251 19.09 -32.96 -24.74
CA ARG A 251 19.64 -34.00 -25.63
C ARG A 251 20.35 -33.44 -26.86
N THR A 252 19.93 -32.28 -27.36
CA THR A 252 20.38 -31.73 -28.66
C THR A 252 21.72 -31.02 -28.60
N LYS A 253 22.11 -30.42 -27.47
CA LYS A 253 23.33 -29.62 -27.28
C LYS A 253 24.01 -29.94 -25.96
N LYS A 254 25.35 -29.67 -25.85
CA LYS A 254 26.05 -29.58 -24.58
C LYS A 254 25.77 -28.21 -23.93
N TRP A 255 24.71 -28.14 -23.14
CA TRP A 255 24.37 -26.95 -22.37
C TRP A 255 25.17 -26.88 -21.06
N ASP A 256 25.58 -25.66 -20.67
CA ASP A 256 26.07 -25.46 -19.30
C ASP A 256 24.87 -25.42 -18.34
N VAL A 257 24.62 -26.54 -17.69
CA VAL A 257 23.50 -26.67 -16.72
C VAL A 257 23.68 -25.81 -15.47
N ASN A 258 24.84 -25.21 -15.26
CA ASN A 258 25.15 -24.29 -14.18
C ASN A 258 25.31 -22.85 -14.67
N GLN A 259 24.95 -22.55 -15.91
CA GLN A 259 24.99 -21.19 -16.45
C GLN A 259 24.26 -20.24 -15.51
N ARG A 260 24.86 -19.07 -15.27
CA ARG A 260 24.28 -18.04 -14.42
C ARG A 260 23.65 -16.93 -15.25
N ASP A 261 22.47 -16.51 -14.88
CA ASP A 261 21.89 -15.26 -15.37
C ASP A 261 22.57 -14.04 -14.73
N SER A 262 22.07 -12.84 -14.99
CA SER A 262 22.64 -11.60 -14.47
C SER A 262 22.55 -11.45 -12.94
N ALA A 263 21.62 -12.14 -12.28
CA ALA A 263 21.51 -12.21 -10.83
C ALA A 263 22.29 -13.40 -10.22
N GLY A 264 23.07 -14.11 -11.06
CA GLY A 264 23.81 -15.30 -10.65
C GLY A 264 22.94 -16.55 -10.45
N ARG A 265 21.68 -16.53 -10.83
CA ARG A 265 20.76 -17.65 -10.68
C ARG A 265 21.00 -18.68 -11.79
N THR A 266 20.95 -19.97 -11.40
CA THR A 266 21.06 -21.08 -12.34
C THR A 266 19.69 -21.57 -12.82
N PRO A 267 19.60 -22.34 -13.92
CA PRO A 267 18.35 -22.98 -14.33
C PRO A 267 17.70 -23.79 -13.21
N LEU A 268 18.52 -24.49 -12.40
CA LEU A 268 18.04 -25.26 -11.26
C LEU A 268 17.34 -24.38 -10.19
N MET A 269 17.85 -23.17 -9.96
CA MET A 269 17.21 -22.21 -9.02
C MET A 269 15.86 -21.74 -9.54
N TRP A 270 15.73 -21.48 -10.85
CA TRP A 270 14.47 -21.12 -11.46
C TRP A 270 13.44 -22.23 -11.38
N ALA A 271 13.79 -23.46 -11.76
CA ALA A 271 12.91 -24.60 -11.61
C ALA A 271 12.50 -24.86 -10.15
N ALA A 272 13.44 -24.70 -9.22
CA ALA A 272 13.20 -24.88 -7.80
C ALA A 272 12.27 -23.81 -7.21
N ARG A 273 12.43 -22.55 -7.63
CA ARG A 273 11.61 -21.40 -7.19
C ARG A 273 10.15 -21.53 -7.62
N TYR A 274 9.91 -22.08 -8.82
CA TYR A 274 8.56 -22.23 -9.37
C TYR A 274 7.95 -23.63 -9.16
N GLY A 275 8.68 -24.53 -8.50
CA GLY A 275 8.13 -25.85 -8.09
C GLY A 275 8.08 -26.90 -9.21
N HIS A 276 8.88 -26.75 -10.24
CA HIS A 276 8.87 -27.64 -11.39
C HIS A 276 9.67 -28.94 -11.12
N GLU A 277 9.04 -29.89 -10.43
CA GLU A 277 9.66 -31.13 -9.92
C GLU A 277 10.36 -31.94 -11.02
N GLU A 278 9.69 -32.13 -12.17
CA GLU A 278 10.22 -32.93 -13.28
C GLU A 278 11.48 -32.29 -13.88
N VAL A 279 11.50 -30.96 -14.03
CA VAL A 279 12.67 -30.21 -14.53
C VAL A 279 13.80 -30.24 -13.51
N VAL A 280 13.50 -30.09 -12.21
CA VAL A 280 14.49 -30.21 -11.13
C VAL A 280 15.10 -31.60 -11.14
N GLU A 281 14.31 -32.66 -11.23
CA GLU A 281 14.78 -34.03 -11.30
C GLU A 281 15.67 -34.26 -12.53
N LEU A 282 15.25 -33.77 -13.70
CA LEU A 282 16.02 -33.85 -14.94
C LEU A 282 17.40 -33.18 -14.82
N LEU A 283 17.46 -31.99 -14.23
CA LEU A 283 18.71 -31.24 -14.02
C LEU A 283 19.59 -31.96 -12.99
N LEU A 284 19.06 -32.43 -11.87
CA LEU A 284 19.79 -33.15 -10.83
C LEU A 284 20.42 -34.45 -11.34
N ARG A 285 19.85 -35.13 -12.33
CA ARG A 285 20.43 -36.30 -12.97
C ARG A 285 21.71 -36.02 -13.77
N ARG A 286 22.04 -34.76 -14.06
CA ARG A 286 23.24 -34.39 -14.81
C ARG A 286 24.50 -34.47 -13.95
N LYS A 287 25.57 -35.13 -14.46
CA LYS A 287 26.85 -35.27 -13.73
C LYS A 287 27.50 -33.93 -13.41
N ALA A 288 27.36 -32.92 -14.30
CA ALA A 288 27.96 -31.61 -14.15
C ALA A 288 27.21 -30.67 -13.22
N ILE A 289 25.97 -31.01 -12.79
CA ILE A 289 25.15 -30.11 -11.96
C ILE A 289 25.80 -29.82 -10.60
N ARG A 290 25.75 -28.57 -10.17
CA ARG A 290 26.20 -28.09 -8.83
C ARG A 290 24.99 -27.52 -8.10
N PRO A 291 24.23 -28.35 -7.36
CA PRO A 291 22.95 -27.96 -6.78
C PRO A 291 23.07 -26.90 -5.68
N ASP A 292 24.25 -26.81 -5.05
CA ASP A 292 24.53 -25.93 -3.93
C ASP A 292 25.18 -24.59 -4.35
N MET A 293 25.18 -24.23 -5.65
CA MET A 293 25.64 -22.92 -6.07
C MET A 293 24.75 -21.84 -5.47
N PRO A 294 25.33 -20.75 -4.88
CA PRO A 294 24.53 -19.61 -4.46
C PRO A 294 24.29 -18.67 -5.65
N ASP A 295 23.18 -17.93 -5.66
CA ASP A 295 23.05 -16.76 -6.55
C ASP A 295 23.98 -15.61 -6.09
N THR A 296 24.11 -14.56 -6.91
CA THR A 296 24.98 -13.42 -6.61
C THR A 296 24.22 -12.22 -6.03
N GLU A 297 22.90 -12.32 -5.92
CA GLU A 297 22.04 -11.23 -5.44
C GLU A 297 21.79 -11.35 -3.93
N TYR A 298 21.61 -12.59 -3.45
CA TYR A 298 21.27 -12.87 -2.04
C TYR A 298 22.06 -14.03 -1.44
N GLY A 299 22.93 -14.68 -2.20
CA GLY A 299 23.65 -15.89 -1.75
C GLY A 299 22.75 -17.14 -1.62
N ARG A 300 21.52 -17.13 -2.16
CA ARG A 300 20.55 -18.23 -2.01
C ARG A 300 20.87 -19.40 -2.92
N THR A 301 20.67 -20.61 -2.39
CA THR A 301 20.74 -21.86 -3.17
C THR A 301 19.39 -22.22 -3.77
N ALA A 302 19.38 -23.19 -4.68
CA ALA A 302 18.12 -23.74 -5.24
C ALA A 302 17.20 -24.30 -4.12
N LEU A 303 17.77 -24.91 -3.08
CA LEU A 303 16.99 -25.38 -1.94
C LEU A 303 16.40 -24.22 -1.13
N SER A 304 17.13 -23.11 -0.92
CA SER A 304 16.61 -21.94 -0.23
C SER A 304 15.42 -21.32 -0.99
N TRP A 305 15.51 -21.28 -2.32
CA TRP A 305 14.40 -20.82 -3.17
C TRP A 305 13.18 -21.73 -3.08
N ALA A 306 13.37 -23.05 -3.21
CA ALA A 306 12.28 -24.02 -3.06
C ALA A 306 11.62 -23.97 -1.68
N ALA A 307 12.42 -23.84 -0.63
CA ALA A 307 11.96 -23.76 0.75
C ALA A 307 11.16 -22.47 1.01
N GLY A 308 11.67 -21.34 0.51
CA GLY A 308 11.00 -20.06 0.63
C GLY A 308 9.71 -19.94 -0.19
N SER A 309 9.58 -20.73 -1.27
CA SER A 309 8.38 -20.78 -2.11
C SER A 309 7.39 -21.90 -1.71
N GLY A 310 7.76 -22.78 -0.79
CA GLY A 310 6.87 -23.82 -0.26
C GLY A 310 6.74 -25.09 -1.10
N HIS A 311 7.66 -25.35 -2.02
CA HIS A 311 7.60 -26.47 -2.94
C HIS A 311 8.11 -27.77 -2.31
N GLU A 312 7.23 -28.48 -1.58
CA GLU A 312 7.57 -29.70 -0.84
C GLU A 312 8.17 -30.80 -1.73
N GLY A 313 7.63 -31.03 -2.92
CA GLY A 313 8.11 -32.06 -3.84
C GLY A 313 9.54 -31.76 -4.30
N VAL A 314 9.84 -30.51 -4.64
CA VAL A 314 11.21 -30.06 -4.98
C VAL A 314 12.16 -30.22 -3.79
N VAL A 315 11.74 -29.82 -2.58
CA VAL A 315 12.55 -30.00 -1.36
C VAL A 315 12.84 -31.48 -1.10
N ARG A 316 11.86 -32.37 -1.31
CA ARG A 316 12.06 -33.86 -1.20
C ARG A 316 13.13 -34.34 -2.19
N LEU A 317 13.12 -33.85 -3.42
CA LEU A 317 14.14 -34.21 -4.42
C LEU A 317 15.55 -33.79 -3.96
N PHE A 318 15.72 -32.58 -3.43
CA PHE A 318 17.02 -32.12 -2.90
C PHE A 318 17.47 -32.92 -1.67
N LEU A 319 16.54 -33.28 -0.80
CA LEU A 319 16.85 -34.06 0.43
C LEU A 319 16.99 -35.57 0.18
N GLY A 320 16.78 -36.02 -1.04
CA GLY A 320 16.88 -37.46 -1.40
C GLY A 320 15.71 -38.33 -0.93
N HIS A 321 14.59 -37.70 -0.53
CA HIS A 321 13.37 -38.44 -0.16
C HIS A 321 12.52 -38.75 -1.41
N LEU A 322 12.92 -39.75 -2.18
CA LEU A 322 12.11 -40.26 -3.28
C LEU A 322 10.97 -41.12 -2.75
N PHE A 323 9.76 -40.56 -2.64
CA PHE A 323 8.54 -41.37 -2.67
C PHE A 323 8.28 -41.78 -4.11
N ILE A 324 8.55 -43.02 -4.46
CA ILE A 324 8.09 -43.62 -5.70
C ILE A 324 6.56 -43.71 -5.58
N ASN A 325 5.84 -42.86 -6.33
CA ASN A 325 4.42 -43.10 -6.56
C ASN A 325 4.30 -44.25 -7.56
N PRO A 326 3.81 -45.47 -7.15
CA PRO A 326 3.84 -46.66 -8.02
C PRO A 326 2.95 -46.54 -9.26
N GLY A 327 2.14 -45.45 -9.36
CA GLY A 327 1.16 -45.27 -10.43
C GLY A 327 1.65 -44.49 -11.66
N SER A 328 2.78 -43.75 -11.59
CA SER A 328 3.21 -42.86 -12.67
C SER A 328 4.37 -43.36 -13.52
N ILE A 329 4.96 -44.52 -13.18
CA ILE A 329 6.05 -45.09 -13.98
C ILE A 329 5.53 -46.33 -14.66
N GLY A 330 5.28 -46.25 -15.97
CA GLY A 330 5.06 -47.40 -16.84
C GLY A 330 6.20 -48.42 -16.64
N ARG A 331 5.81 -49.66 -16.39
CA ARG A 331 6.59 -50.88 -16.18
C ARG A 331 8.02 -50.86 -16.77
N GLN A 332 8.99 -50.30 -16.06
CA GLN A 332 10.40 -50.60 -16.27
C GLN A 332 10.96 -51.29 -15.01
N ARG A 333 11.14 -52.61 -15.12
CA ARG A 333 11.79 -53.43 -14.12
C ARG A 333 13.26 -52.95 -13.97
N GLY A 334 13.66 -52.48 -12.80
CA GLY A 334 15.06 -52.20 -12.45
C GLY A 334 15.39 -50.86 -11.78
N ALA A 335 14.42 -49.95 -11.62
CA ALA A 335 14.65 -48.55 -11.19
C ALA A 335 15.06 -48.29 -9.71
N PRO A 336 14.68 -49.06 -8.67
CA PRO A 336 14.86 -48.60 -7.28
C PRO A 336 16.30 -48.59 -6.77
N LYS A 337 17.19 -49.47 -7.23
CA LYS A 337 18.58 -49.55 -6.73
C LYS A 337 19.55 -48.58 -7.41
N VAL A 338 19.26 -48.13 -8.63
CA VAL A 338 20.13 -47.23 -9.37
C VAL A 338 19.92 -45.76 -8.91
N MET A 339 18.72 -45.42 -8.47
CA MET A 339 18.35 -44.08 -8.02
C MET A 339 19.00 -43.67 -6.70
N SER A 340 19.02 -44.54 -5.72
CA SER A 340 19.68 -44.26 -4.41
C SER A 340 21.19 -44.10 -4.50
N VAL A 341 21.84 -44.72 -5.50
CA VAL A 341 23.27 -44.62 -5.75
C VAL A 341 23.62 -43.35 -6.52
N LEU A 342 22.73 -42.83 -7.37
CA LEU A 342 22.96 -41.62 -8.17
C LEU A 342 22.71 -40.32 -7.37
N PHE A 343 21.72 -40.31 -6.47
CA PHE A 343 21.38 -39.15 -5.65
C PHE A 343 22.13 -39.06 -4.32
N GLY A 344 22.61 -40.16 -3.79
CA GLY A 344 23.33 -40.25 -2.50
C GLY A 344 24.71 -39.60 -2.46
N ARG A 345 25.18 -39.05 -3.56
CA ARG A 345 26.56 -38.46 -3.67
C ARG A 345 26.65 -37.00 -4.00
N LYS A 346 25.55 -36.30 -4.22
CA LYS A 346 25.59 -34.84 -4.43
C LYS A 346 25.12 -34.16 -3.16
N TYR A 347 26.09 -33.67 -2.41
CA TYR A 347 25.86 -32.92 -1.20
C TYR A 347 25.06 -31.67 -1.52
N VAL A 348 23.79 -31.67 -1.16
CA VAL A 348 23.04 -30.44 -0.93
C VAL A 348 23.09 -30.19 0.56
N ASN A 349 23.69 -29.08 0.95
CA ASN A 349 23.72 -28.67 2.34
C ASN A 349 22.36 -28.09 2.73
N PRO A 350 21.53 -28.80 3.51
CA PRO A 350 20.18 -28.34 3.84
C PRO A 350 20.17 -27.16 4.82
N ASP A 351 21.33 -26.84 5.41
CA ASP A 351 21.49 -25.77 6.39
C ASP A 351 22.41 -24.64 5.86
N ARG A 352 22.63 -24.60 4.52
CA ARG A 352 23.48 -23.56 3.94
C ARG A 352 22.79 -22.18 4.05
N PRO A 353 23.44 -21.21 4.73
CA PRO A 353 22.92 -19.87 4.83
C PRO A 353 23.10 -19.07 3.51
N ASP A 354 22.28 -18.07 3.32
CA ASP A 354 22.44 -17.02 2.32
C ASP A 354 23.30 -15.86 2.88
N ASP A 355 23.38 -14.75 2.14
CA ASP A 355 24.20 -13.58 2.52
C ASP A 355 23.68 -12.83 3.76
N ASP A 356 22.42 -13.05 4.14
CA ASP A 356 21.81 -12.59 5.39
C ASP A 356 21.84 -13.66 6.51
N ASP A 357 22.67 -14.69 6.36
CA ASP A 357 22.74 -15.87 7.24
C ASP A 357 21.41 -16.63 7.39
N GLN A 358 20.42 -16.40 6.47
CA GLN A 358 19.13 -17.09 6.52
C GLN A 358 19.27 -18.50 5.89
N THR A 359 18.85 -19.52 6.65
CA THR A 359 18.84 -20.91 6.18
C THR A 359 17.55 -21.20 5.36
N PRO A 360 17.51 -22.33 4.59
CA PRO A 360 16.27 -22.78 3.98
C PRO A 360 15.11 -22.96 4.99
N LEU A 361 15.42 -23.39 6.23
CA LEU A 361 14.43 -23.48 7.30
C LEU A 361 13.91 -22.12 7.74
N SER A 362 14.77 -21.11 7.84
CA SER A 362 14.37 -19.72 8.16
C SER A 362 13.40 -19.17 7.12
N TRP A 363 13.68 -19.39 5.84
CA TRP A 363 12.80 -19.00 4.74
C TRP A 363 11.45 -19.70 4.76
N ALA A 364 11.45 -21.03 5.01
CA ALA A 364 10.21 -21.78 5.14
C ALA A 364 9.38 -21.33 6.36
N ALA A 365 10.04 -21.03 7.48
CA ALA A 365 9.40 -20.53 8.69
C ALA A 365 8.81 -19.15 8.50
N ARG A 366 9.57 -18.20 7.87
CA ARG A 366 9.14 -16.85 7.54
C ARG A 366 7.87 -16.82 6.68
N ASN A 367 7.76 -17.74 5.74
CA ASN A 367 6.65 -17.81 4.79
C ASN A 367 5.55 -18.83 5.19
N GLY A 368 5.71 -19.50 6.32
CA GLY A 368 4.69 -20.41 6.88
C GLY A 368 4.57 -21.77 6.19
N HIS A 369 5.59 -22.21 5.44
CA HIS A 369 5.58 -23.45 4.69
C HIS A 369 5.80 -24.68 5.57
N SER A 370 4.80 -25.02 6.37
CA SER A 370 4.88 -26.08 7.39
C SER A 370 5.22 -27.48 6.86
N GLY A 371 4.82 -27.81 5.62
CA GLY A 371 5.18 -29.09 4.98
C GLY A 371 6.69 -29.16 4.68
N VAL A 372 7.27 -28.09 4.12
CA VAL A 372 8.72 -27.97 3.90
C VAL A 372 9.48 -28.01 5.22
N MET A 373 8.98 -27.29 6.24
CA MET A 373 9.60 -27.30 7.57
C MET A 373 9.67 -28.71 8.17
N LYS A 374 8.61 -29.51 8.06
CA LYS A 374 8.62 -30.90 8.50
C LYS A 374 9.73 -31.72 7.83
N LEU A 375 9.94 -31.54 6.53
CA LEU A 375 10.97 -32.23 5.78
C LEU A 375 12.38 -31.84 6.24
N LEU A 376 12.62 -30.53 6.44
CA LEU A 376 13.91 -30.01 6.90
C LEU A 376 14.19 -30.39 8.36
N LEU A 377 13.22 -30.22 9.26
CA LEU A 377 13.34 -30.60 10.69
C LEU A 377 13.48 -32.10 10.93
N GLY A 378 13.08 -32.92 9.96
CA GLY A 378 13.31 -34.37 10.01
C GLY A 378 14.77 -34.79 9.79
N ARG A 379 15.65 -33.84 9.42
CA ARG A 379 17.08 -34.09 9.20
C ARG A 379 17.91 -33.68 10.41
N LYS A 380 18.94 -34.46 10.69
CA LYS A 380 19.87 -34.22 11.82
C LYS A 380 20.93 -33.15 11.49
N ASP A 381 21.17 -32.88 10.19
CA ASP A 381 22.14 -31.87 9.68
C ASP A 381 21.50 -30.50 9.44
N VAL A 382 20.31 -30.23 9.97
CA VAL A 382 19.64 -28.94 9.97
C VAL A 382 19.58 -28.39 11.39
N SER A 383 20.08 -27.16 11.56
CA SER A 383 20.07 -26.45 12.84
C SER A 383 18.75 -25.66 12.98
N PRO A 384 17.80 -26.12 13.83
CA PRO A 384 16.48 -25.49 13.89
C PRO A 384 16.47 -24.14 14.57
N ASP A 385 17.55 -23.76 15.27
CA ASP A 385 17.66 -22.53 16.07
C ASP A 385 18.80 -21.61 15.61
N ARG A 386 19.31 -21.78 14.37
CA ARG A 386 20.37 -20.95 13.82
C ARG A 386 19.84 -19.54 13.55
N PRO A 387 20.45 -18.47 14.11
CA PRO A 387 20.07 -17.12 13.84
C PRO A 387 20.64 -16.61 12.50
N GLY A 388 19.94 -15.72 11.82
CA GLY A 388 20.48 -14.93 10.71
C GLY A 388 21.28 -13.71 11.19
N SER A 389 21.75 -12.90 10.25
CA SER A 389 22.59 -11.70 10.51
C SER A 389 21.96 -10.70 11.49
N HIS A 390 20.63 -10.62 11.54
CA HIS A 390 19.89 -9.75 12.48
C HIS A 390 19.56 -10.44 13.82
N GLY A 391 20.09 -11.64 14.05
CA GLY A 391 19.80 -12.45 15.24
C GLY A 391 18.49 -13.22 15.17
N TRP A 392 17.72 -13.14 14.11
CA TRP A 392 16.41 -13.80 14.01
C TRP A 392 16.53 -15.27 13.72
N THR A 393 16.00 -16.08 14.63
CA THR A 393 15.87 -17.52 14.47
C THR A 393 14.68 -17.88 13.56
N PRO A 394 14.59 -19.12 13.06
CA PRO A 394 13.38 -19.60 12.38
C PRO A 394 12.10 -19.40 13.22
N LEU A 395 12.18 -19.62 14.54
CA LEU A 395 11.06 -19.34 15.46
C LEU A 395 10.71 -17.87 15.52
N GLY A 396 11.72 -16.97 15.59
CA GLY A 396 11.51 -15.52 15.57
C GLY A 396 10.79 -15.08 14.28
N TRP A 397 11.19 -15.61 13.13
CA TRP A 397 10.52 -15.33 11.85
C TRP A 397 9.06 -15.81 11.83
N ALA A 398 8.81 -17.07 12.22
CA ALA A 398 7.46 -17.63 12.27
C ALA A 398 6.55 -16.86 13.24
N ALA A 399 7.11 -16.47 14.38
CA ALA A 399 6.39 -15.68 15.39
C ALA A 399 6.03 -14.27 14.86
N ARG A 400 6.98 -13.56 14.23
CA ARG A 400 6.76 -12.24 13.63
C ARG A 400 5.70 -12.24 12.54
N THR A 401 5.64 -13.31 11.73
CA THR A 401 4.72 -13.41 10.59
C THR A 401 3.41 -14.12 10.92
N GLY A 402 3.23 -14.59 12.14
CA GLY A 402 1.97 -15.17 12.64
C GLY A 402 1.70 -16.60 12.20
N HIS A 403 2.72 -17.34 11.77
CA HIS A 403 2.56 -18.70 11.28
C HIS A 403 2.48 -19.72 12.41
N SER A 404 1.34 -19.83 13.07
CA SER A 404 1.11 -20.68 14.25
C SER A 404 1.51 -22.15 14.06
N ARG A 405 1.25 -22.72 12.87
CA ARG A 405 1.63 -24.11 12.55
C ARG A 405 3.16 -24.29 12.46
N ALA A 406 3.87 -23.27 11.93
CA ALA A 406 5.33 -23.26 11.89
C ALA A 406 5.92 -23.13 13.30
N VAL A 407 5.35 -22.23 14.11
CA VAL A 407 5.72 -22.06 15.53
C VAL A 407 5.55 -23.38 16.29
N LYS A 408 4.40 -24.05 16.14
CA LYS A 408 4.14 -25.34 16.80
C LYS A 408 5.19 -26.40 16.43
N LEU A 409 5.53 -26.52 15.14
CA LEU A 409 6.54 -27.51 14.68
C LEU A 409 7.93 -27.23 15.24
N LEU A 410 8.33 -25.97 15.38
CA LEU A 410 9.61 -25.59 15.97
C LEU A 410 9.62 -25.87 17.48
N LEU A 411 8.53 -25.54 18.18
CA LEU A 411 8.41 -25.78 19.61
C LEU A 411 8.27 -27.27 19.98
N GLU A 412 7.96 -28.16 19.06
CA GLU A 412 8.02 -29.63 19.26
C GLU A 412 9.46 -30.16 19.38
N ARG A 413 10.46 -29.31 19.04
CA ARG A 413 11.89 -29.65 19.13
C ARG A 413 12.48 -29.17 20.45
N GLU A 414 13.23 -30.04 21.13
CA GLU A 414 13.94 -29.71 22.39
C GLU A 414 15.17 -28.78 22.18
N ASP A 415 15.75 -28.81 20.96
CA ASP A 415 16.91 -28.01 20.58
C ASP A 415 16.57 -26.60 20.04
N VAL A 416 15.31 -26.18 20.19
CA VAL A 416 14.85 -24.80 19.87
C VAL A 416 14.62 -24.01 21.15
N SER A 417 15.30 -22.88 21.27
CA SER A 417 15.09 -21.96 22.38
C SER A 417 13.85 -21.06 22.12
N PRO A 418 12.79 -21.15 22.92
CA PRO A 418 11.59 -20.33 22.72
C PRO A 418 11.80 -18.85 23.03
N ASP A 419 12.86 -18.50 23.77
CA ASP A 419 13.08 -17.14 24.31
C ASP A 419 14.40 -16.49 23.80
N LYS A 420 14.98 -17.01 22.70
CA LYS A 420 16.22 -16.48 22.15
C LYS A 420 16.03 -15.12 21.51
N PRO A 421 16.67 -14.05 22.04
CA PRO A 421 16.49 -12.70 21.51
C PRO A 421 17.23 -12.49 20.21
N ASP A 422 16.74 -11.56 19.40
CA ASP A 422 17.45 -11.00 18.25
C ASP A 422 18.49 -9.95 18.69
N ASN A 423 19.16 -9.32 17.71
CA ASN A 423 20.18 -8.28 17.99
C ASN A 423 19.62 -7.00 18.64
N SER A 424 18.28 -6.83 18.61
CA SER A 424 17.57 -5.72 19.26
C SER A 424 17.02 -6.09 20.64
N GLY A 425 17.30 -7.30 21.12
CA GLY A 425 16.77 -7.83 22.36
C GLY A 425 15.33 -8.36 22.26
N GLN A 426 14.74 -8.43 21.05
CA GLN A 426 13.38 -8.90 20.85
C GLN A 426 13.31 -10.42 20.80
N THR A 427 12.50 -11.03 21.68
CA THR A 427 12.25 -12.47 21.72
C THR A 427 11.16 -12.86 20.69
N PRO A 428 11.03 -14.15 20.33
CA PRO A 428 9.91 -14.61 19.50
C PRO A 428 8.54 -14.20 20.05
N LEU A 429 8.36 -14.21 21.37
CA LEU A 429 7.12 -13.76 21.99
C LEU A 429 6.90 -12.25 21.79
N SER A 430 7.92 -11.41 21.98
CA SER A 430 7.80 -9.97 21.76
C SER A 430 7.47 -9.63 20.30
N LEU A 431 8.05 -10.37 19.35
CA LEU A 431 7.73 -10.23 17.92
C LEU A 431 6.27 -10.61 17.61
N ALA A 432 5.77 -11.71 18.21
CA ALA A 432 4.37 -12.11 18.06
C ALA A 432 3.39 -11.10 18.66
N VAL A 433 3.71 -10.61 19.85
CA VAL A 433 2.92 -9.58 20.57
C VAL A 433 2.87 -8.29 19.77
N ARG A 434 4.01 -7.78 19.31
CA ARG A 434 4.12 -6.55 18.51
C ARG A 434 3.29 -6.59 17.24
N ASN A 435 3.18 -7.77 16.61
CA ASN A 435 2.42 -7.95 15.36
C ASN A 435 0.98 -8.46 15.58
N GLY A 436 0.53 -8.64 16.80
CA GLY A 436 -0.86 -8.99 17.13
C GLY A 436 -1.26 -10.44 16.83
N HIS A 437 -0.30 -11.35 16.88
CA HIS A 437 -0.54 -12.76 16.55
C HIS A 437 -0.97 -13.57 17.80
N ASP A 438 -2.19 -13.40 18.25
CA ASP A 438 -2.77 -13.97 19.47
C ASP A 438 -2.59 -15.49 19.60
N VAL A 439 -2.83 -16.24 18.51
CA VAL A 439 -2.64 -17.71 18.49
C VAL A 439 -1.17 -18.08 18.74
N VAL A 440 -0.23 -17.34 18.15
CA VAL A 440 1.21 -17.56 18.35
C VAL A 440 1.62 -17.18 19.77
N VAL A 441 1.11 -16.05 20.27
CA VAL A 441 1.32 -15.61 21.65
C VAL A 441 0.87 -16.70 22.62
N LYS A 442 -0.32 -17.26 22.44
CA LYS A 442 -0.84 -18.36 23.27
C LYS A 442 0.08 -19.59 23.25
N LEU A 443 0.54 -20.03 22.05
CA LEU A 443 1.44 -21.18 21.93
C LEU A 443 2.79 -20.96 22.62
N LEU A 444 3.33 -19.73 22.58
CA LEU A 444 4.58 -19.39 23.27
C LEU A 444 4.39 -19.29 24.79
N LEU A 445 3.26 -18.74 25.27
CA LEU A 445 2.92 -18.66 26.68
C LEU A 445 2.65 -20.01 27.34
N GLU A 446 2.32 -21.06 26.57
CA GLU A 446 2.18 -22.43 27.05
C GLU A 446 3.55 -23.09 27.36
N ARG A 447 4.67 -22.46 27.03
CA ARG A 447 6.01 -22.98 27.31
C ARG A 447 6.56 -22.45 28.62
N GLU A 448 7.16 -23.35 29.39
CA GLU A 448 7.94 -22.98 30.57
C GLU A 448 9.18 -22.16 30.15
N HIS A 449 9.66 -21.28 30.99
CA HIS A 449 10.87 -20.45 30.81
C HIS A 449 10.80 -19.36 29.75
N VAL A 450 9.61 -18.89 29.36
CA VAL A 450 9.46 -17.69 28.52
C VAL A 450 9.39 -16.44 29.38
N SER A 451 10.30 -15.50 29.17
CA SER A 451 10.40 -14.25 29.95
C SER A 451 9.32 -13.26 29.52
N LEU A 452 8.41 -12.89 30.42
CA LEU A 452 7.27 -12.01 30.14
C LEU A 452 7.57 -10.52 30.39
N ASN A 453 8.42 -10.22 31.36
CA ASN A 453 8.67 -8.84 31.83
C ASN A 453 10.04 -8.29 31.40
N GLN A 454 10.81 -9.05 30.60
CA GLN A 454 12.11 -8.57 30.13
C GLN A 454 11.90 -7.50 29.06
N PRO A 455 12.41 -6.26 29.28
CA PRO A 455 12.35 -5.22 28.27
C PRO A 455 13.33 -5.49 27.14
N ASP A 456 13.01 -5.02 25.94
CA ASP A 456 13.96 -4.94 24.84
C ASP A 456 15.02 -3.81 25.08
N ASN A 457 15.92 -3.59 24.12
CA ASN A 457 16.98 -2.58 24.24
C ASN A 457 16.45 -1.14 24.38
N ASP A 458 15.19 -0.89 23.99
CA ASP A 458 14.51 0.41 24.12
C ASP A 458 13.69 0.52 25.41
N GLY A 459 13.76 -0.48 26.28
CA GLY A 459 12.98 -0.54 27.52
C GLY A 459 11.50 -0.91 27.31
N GLN A 460 11.15 -1.46 26.14
CA GLN A 460 9.76 -1.82 25.83
C GLN A 460 9.45 -3.24 26.32
N THR A 461 8.46 -3.37 27.18
CA THR A 461 7.94 -4.69 27.61
C THR A 461 6.92 -5.24 26.61
N LEU A 462 6.60 -6.53 26.73
CA LEU A 462 5.56 -7.17 25.91
C LEU A 462 4.23 -6.42 25.99
N PHE A 463 3.88 -6.02 27.20
CA PHE A 463 2.63 -5.32 27.45
C PHE A 463 2.59 -3.94 26.80
N LEU A 464 3.73 -3.22 26.85
CA LEU A 464 3.86 -1.93 26.15
C LEU A 464 3.65 -2.06 24.64
N TRP A 465 4.24 -3.08 24.02
CA TRP A 465 4.05 -3.34 22.62
C TRP A 465 2.59 -3.66 22.27
N ALA A 466 1.95 -4.59 23.00
CA ALA A 466 0.55 -4.94 22.79
C ALA A 466 -0.38 -3.73 22.91
N ALA A 467 -0.15 -2.91 23.92
CA ALA A 467 -0.96 -1.71 24.19
C ALA A 467 -0.71 -0.61 23.13
N ARG A 468 0.55 -0.41 22.73
CA ARG A 468 0.96 0.57 21.74
C ARG A 468 0.38 0.31 20.36
N GLU A 469 0.37 -0.98 19.92
CA GLU A 469 -0.12 -1.39 18.62
C GLU A 469 -1.63 -1.68 18.60
N GLY A 470 -2.29 -1.73 19.75
CA GLY A 470 -3.74 -1.85 19.89
C GLY A 470 -4.27 -3.28 19.71
N HIS A 471 -3.51 -4.26 20.16
CA HIS A 471 -3.87 -5.66 20.03
C HIS A 471 -4.73 -6.17 21.21
N ASP A 472 -6.03 -5.86 21.20
CA ASP A 472 -6.97 -6.18 22.29
C ASP A 472 -6.92 -7.66 22.73
N ALA A 473 -6.90 -8.59 21.77
CA ALA A 473 -6.85 -10.03 22.07
C ALA A 473 -5.55 -10.42 22.79
N VAL A 474 -4.41 -9.87 22.37
CA VAL A 474 -3.10 -10.12 23.00
C VAL A 474 -3.05 -9.49 24.40
N VAL A 475 -3.54 -8.25 24.55
CA VAL A 475 -3.63 -7.58 25.85
C VAL A 475 -4.47 -8.43 26.82
N LYS A 476 -5.61 -8.97 26.36
CA LYS A 476 -6.45 -9.83 27.19
C LYS A 476 -5.72 -11.10 27.63
N LEU A 477 -5.00 -11.78 26.71
CA LEU A 477 -4.21 -12.96 27.04
C LEU A 477 -3.10 -12.67 28.07
N LEU A 478 -2.44 -11.51 27.95
CA LEU A 478 -1.40 -11.10 28.88
C LEU A 478 -1.98 -10.72 30.26
N LEU A 479 -3.20 -10.14 30.32
CA LEU A 479 -3.91 -9.83 31.58
C LEU A 479 -4.42 -11.05 32.33
N GLU A 480 -4.56 -12.20 31.65
CA GLU A 480 -4.89 -13.48 32.30
C GLU A 480 -3.71 -14.05 33.09
N ARG A 481 -2.51 -13.47 32.96
CA ARG A 481 -1.28 -13.90 33.65
C ARG A 481 -1.03 -13.03 34.89
N GLU A 482 -0.77 -13.68 36.03
CA GLU A 482 -0.47 -13.00 37.28
C GLU A 482 0.96 -12.43 37.35
N ASP A 483 1.86 -12.97 36.53
CA ASP A 483 3.28 -12.59 36.46
C ASP A 483 3.57 -11.40 35.53
N VAL A 484 2.55 -10.80 34.92
CA VAL A 484 2.68 -9.62 34.01
C VAL A 484 2.28 -8.36 34.76
N SER A 485 3.13 -7.33 34.70
CA SER A 485 2.83 -5.99 35.25
C SER A 485 2.23 -5.08 34.18
N PRO A 486 0.93 -4.72 34.25
CA PRO A 486 0.27 -3.94 33.22
C PRO A 486 0.54 -2.42 33.29
N ASP A 487 1.24 -1.93 34.33
CA ASP A 487 1.52 -0.51 34.55
C ASP A 487 3.03 -0.14 34.52
N THR A 488 3.88 -1.06 34.04
CA THR A 488 5.34 -0.81 33.91
C THR A 488 5.59 0.21 32.80
N PRO A 489 6.25 1.37 33.10
CA PRO A 489 6.54 2.39 32.11
C PRO A 489 7.79 2.04 31.28
N ASP A 490 7.90 2.65 30.08
CA ASP A 490 9.11 2.68 29.29
C ASP A 490 10.16 3.68 29.84
N ASN A 491 11.31 3.78 29.17
CA ASN A 491 12.39 4.72 29.54
C ASN A 491 11.98 6.20 29.51
N TYR A 492 10.85 6.53 28.86
CA TYR A 492 10.27 7.88 28.84
C TYR A 492 9.19 8.09 29.89
N GLY A 493 8.94 7.12 30.75
CA GLY A 493 7.89 7.15 31.77
C GLY A 493 6.48 6.85 31.23
N LYS A 494 6.33 6.46 29.95
CA LYS A 494 5.02 6.17 29.36
C LYS A 494 4.57 4.76 29.72
N THR A 495 3.40 4.66 30.33
CA THR A 495 2.75 3.39 30.65
C THR A 495 2.06 2.79 29.40
N PRO A 496 1.70 1.50 29.44
CA PRO A 496 0.84 0.89 28.41
C PRO A 496 -0.44 1.67 28.14
N LEU A 497 -1.09 2.17 29.21
CA LEU A 497 -2.28 3.02 29.09
C LEU A 497 -1.99 4.34 28.37
N SER A 498 -0.82 4.96 28.64
CA SER A 498 -0.38 6.18 27.96
C SER A 498 -0.19 5.96 26.44
N TRP A 499 0.39 4.83 26.05
CA TRP A 499 0.58 4.46 24.64
C TRP A 499 -0.74 4.13 23.94
N ALA A 500 -1.61 3.33 24.58
CA ALA A 500 -2.93 3.03 24.05
C ALA A 500 -3.78 4.31 23.88
N ALA A 501 -3.73 5.20 24.88
CA ALA A 501 -4.42 6.48 24.82
C ALA A 501 -3.87 7.42 23.74
N ARG A 502 -2.55 7.48 23.58
CA ARG A 502 -1.87 8.26 22.53
C ARG A 502 -2.27 7.82 21.11
N ASN A 503 -2.42 6.50 20.91
CA ASN A 503 -2.70 5.92 19.59
C ASN A 503 -4.20 5.69 19.34
N GLY A 504 -5.06 5.92 20.33
CA GLY A 504 -6.51 5.86 20.17
C GLY A 504 -7.13 4.46 20.30
N HIS A 505 -6.43 3.52 20.91
CA HIS A 505 -6.85 2.13 21.05
C HIS A 505 -7.88 1.96 22.19
N ALA A 506 -9.13 2.32 21.92
CA ALA A 506 -10.20 2.32 22.92
C ALA A 506 -10.47 0.95 23.57
N GLY A 507 -10.33 -0.15 22.82
CA GLY A 507 -10.48 -1.51 23.33
C GLY A 507 -9.43 -1.83 24.39
N VAL A 508 -8.15 -1.56 24.10
CA VAL A 508 -7.06 -1.73 25.07
C VAL A 508 -7.24 -0.83 26.28
N VAL A 509 -7.58 0.44 26.06
CA VAL A 509 -7.84 1.41 27.16
C VAL A 509 -8.92 0.87 28.09
N LYS A 510 -10.01 0.34 27.55
CA LYS A 510 -11.09 -0.24 28.34
C LYS A 510 -10.61 -1.43 29.18
N LEU A 511 -9.87 -2.37 28.60
CA LEU A 511 -9.32 -3.54 29.28
C LEU A 511 -8.37 -3.13 30.42
N LEU A 512 -7.53 -2.12 30.20
CA LEU A 512 -6.61 -1.61 31.21
C LEU A 512 -7.33 -0.90 32.36
N LEU A 513 -8.38 -0.12 32.07
CA LEU A 513 -9.17 0.59 33.07
C LEU A 513 -10.06 -0.34 33.93
N GLU A 514 -10.29 -1.57 33.53
CA GLU A 514 -10.96 -2.61 34.31
C GLU A 514 -10.05 -3.21 35.40
N ARG A 515 -8.75 -2.88 35.39
CA ARG A 515 -7.75 -3.36 36.37
C ARG A 515 -7.52 -2.35 37.48
N GLU A 516 -7.43 -2.82 38.73
CA GLU A 516 -7.16 -1.98 39.91
C GLU A 516 -5.67 -1.63 40.04
N ASP A 517 -4.77 -2.44 39.47
CA ASP A 517 -3.31 -2.27 39.47
C ASP A 517 -2.77 -1.33 38.38
N VAL A 518 -3.64 -0.71 37.58
CA VAL A 518 -3.31 0.27 36.54
C VAL A 518 -3.65 1.68 37.03
N SER A 519 -2.65 2.57 37.02
CA SER A 519 -2.82 3.98 37.39
C SER A 519 -3.30 4.80 36.18
N PRO A 520 -4.58 5.21 36.13
CA PRO A 520 -5.14 5.86 34.93
C PRO A 520 -4.66 7.29 34.71
N ASP A 521 -4.07 7.93 35.71
CA ASP A 521 -3.63 9.33 35.69
C ASP A 521 -2.10 9.50 35.90
N ARG A 522 -1.31 8.42 35.74
CA ARG A 522 0.15 8.47 35.87
C ARG A 522 0.77 9.28 34.75
N PRO A 523 1.55 10.37 35.06
CA PRO A 523 2.22 11.15 34.04
C PRO A 523 3.52 10.49 33.57
N ASP A 524 3.90 10.76 32.32
CA ASP A 524 5.23 10.44 31.79
C ASP A 524 6.28 11.48 32.26
N ASN A 525 7.55 11.31 31.82
CA ASN A 525 8.66 12.20 32.20
C ASN A 525 8.48 13.67 31.75
N HIS A 526 7.55 13.93 30.82
CA HIS A 526 7.17 15.28 30.38
C HIS A 526 5.90 15.82 31.06
N GLY A 527 5.37 15.09 32.03
CA GLY A 527 4.13 15.43 32.72
C GLY A 527 2.85 15.07 31.97
N TRP A 528 2.94 14.31 30.87
CA TRP A 528 1.77 13.95 30.08
C TRP A 528 1.01 12.78 30.68
N THR A 529 -0.27 12.98 30.96
CA THR A 529 -1.18 11.91 31.35
C THR A 529 -1.74 11.16 30.14
N PRO A 530 -2.30 9.95 30.32
CA PRO A 530 -3.06 9.26 29.26
C PRO A 530 -4.16 10.14 28.66
N LEU A 531 -4.89 10.89 29.49
CA LEU A 531 -5.91 11.84 29.03
C LEU A 531 -5.31 12.99 28.20
N GLY A 532 -4.15 13.53 28.60
CA GLY A 532 -3.43 14.54 27.84
C GLY A 532 -3.04 14.05 26.42
N TRP A 533 -2.53 12.83 26.32
CA TRP A 533 -2.19 12.21 25.04
C TRP A 533 -3.42 11.98 24.16
N ALA A 534 -4.51 11.42 24.71
CA ALA A 534 -5.76 11.22 23.97
C ALA A 534 -6.37 12.54 23.48
N ALA A 535 -6.37 13.56 24.31
CA ALA A 535 -6.88 14.90 23.99
C ALA A 535 -6.05 15.58 22.88
N ARG A 536 -4.71 15.48 22.95
CA ARG A 536 -3.80 16.02 21.94
C ARG A 536 -4.03 15.42 20.57
N ASN A 537 -4.29 14.11 20.50
CA ASN A 537 -4.43 13.39 19.24
C ASN A 537 -5.89 13.26 18.79
N GLY A 538 -6.85 13.79 19.55
CA GLY A 538 -8.25 13.87 19.17
C GLY A 538 -9.03 12.56 19.32
N HIS A 539 -8.56 11.63 20.14
CA HIS A 539 -9.20 10.34 20.35
C HIS A 539 -10.40 10.43 21.30
N ALA A 540 -11.52 10.99 20.83
CA ALA A 540 -12.71 11.27 21.65
C ALA A 540 -13.26 10.03 22.37
N GLY A 541 -13.20 8.84 21.75
CA GLY A 541 -13.61 7.59 22.40
C GLY A 541 -12.77 7.26 23.63
N VAL A 542 -11.46 7.44 23.54
CA VAL A 542 -10.53 7.25 24.68
C VAL A 542 -10.70 8.34 25.73
N VAL A 543 -10.83 9.60 25.31
CA VAL A 543 -11.14 10.72 26.22
C VAL A 543 -12.41 10.42 27.03
N LYS A 544 -13.45 9.89 26.39
CA LYS A 544 -14.69 9.52 27.09
C LYS A 544 -14.44 8.45 28.15
N LEU A 545 -13.75 7.34 27.79
CA LEU A 545 -13.47 6.24 28.71
C LEU A 545 -12.66 6.70 29.94
N LEU A 546 -11.63 7.54 29.74
CA LEU A 546 -10.80 8.07 30.81
C LEU A 546 -11.61 9.02 31.73
N LEU A 547 -12.49 9.85 31.17
CA LEU A 547 -13.32 10.76 31.95
C LEU A 547 -14.48 10.06 32.70
N GLU A 548 -14.81 8.82 32.37
CA GLU A 548 -15.76 8.01 33.15
C GLU A 548 -15.18 7.55 34.49
N ARG A 549 -13.85 7.62 34.68
CA ARG A 549 -13.15 7.30 35.91
C ARG A 549 -13.10 8.50 36.83
N GLU A 550 -13.32 8.30 38.14
CA GLU A 550 -13.26 9.36 39.16
C GLU A 550 -11.83 9.70 39.58
N ASP A 551 -10.91 8.74 39.47
CA ASP A 551 -9.48 8.86 39.81
C ASP A 551 -8.63 9.51 38.71
N VAL A 552 -9.22 9.94 37.58
CA VAL A 552 -8.57 10.71 36.54
C VAL A 552 -8.77 12.21 36.76
N SER A 553 -7.67 12.95 36.85
CA SER A 553 -7.68 14.41 36.93
C SER A 553 -7.87 15.03 35.55
N PRO A 554 -9.06 15.58 35.24
CA PRO A 554 -9.36 16.03 33.88
C PRO A 554 -8.61 17.31 33.48
N ASP A 555 -8.01 18.02 34.44
CA ASP A 555 -7.34 19.32 34.23
C ASP A 555 -5.85 19.31 34.64
N ARG A 556 -5.24 18.12 34.81
CA ARG A 556 -3.82 18.00 35.17
C ARG A 556 -2.92 18.53 34.04
N PRO A 557 -2.03 19.53 34.34
CA PRO A 557 -1.16 20.09 33.34
C PRO A 557 0.11 19.23 33.10
N ASP A 558 0.70 19.36 31.94
CA ASP A 558 2.06 18.89 31.67
C ASP A 558 3.12 19.85 32.26
N ASN A 559 4.42 19.54 32.07
CA ASN A 559 5.52 20.35 32.61
C ASN A 559 5.59 21.78 32.02
N HIS A 560 4.81 22.09 31.00
CA HIS A 560 4.68 23.43 30.40
C HIS A 560 3.37 24.14 30.82
N GLY A 561 2.63 23.59 31.74
CA GLY A 561 1.35 24.17 32.22
C GLY A 561 0.16 23.85 31.32
N ARG A 562 0.31 23.01 30.27
CA ARG A 562 -0.71 22.73 29.26
C ARG A 562 -1.63 21.60 29.69
N THR A 563 -2.93 21.87 29.76
CA THR A 563 -3.96 20.91 30.14
C THR A 563 -4.41 20.04 28.97
N PRO A 564 -5.15 18.92 29.22
CA PRO A 564 -5.79 18.17 28.13
C PRO A 564 -6.69 19.05 27.26
N LEU A 565 -7.47 19.98 27.86
CA LEU A 565 -8.30 20.93 27.10
C LEU A 565 -7.47 21.88 26.22
N TRP A 566 -6.34 22.36 26.74
CA TRP A 566 -5.41 23.21 25.97
C TRP A 566 -4.92 22.49 24.70
N TRP A 567 -4.53 21.23 24.82
CA TRP A 567 -4.06 20.44 23.68
C TRP A 567 -5.15 20.14 22.67
N ALA A 568 -6.33 19.74 23.14
CA ALA A 568 -7.47 19.51 22.27
C ALA A 568 -7.88 20.78 21.51
N ALA A 569 -7.83 21.93 22.19
CA ALA A 569 -8.16 23.23 21.59
C ALA A 569 -7.13 23.66 20.55
N ARG A 570 -5.83 23.55 20.85
CA ARG A 570 -4.74 23.87 19.93
C ARG A 570 -4.80 23.07 18.62
N ASN A 571 -5.17 21.80 18.72
CA ASN A 571 -5.18 20.88 17.58
C ASN A 571 -6.56 20.76 16.89
N GLY A 572 -7.56 21.52 17.33
CA GLY A 572 -8.86 21.58 16.69
C GLY A 572 -9.80 20.38 16.95
N HIS A 573 -9.54 19.62 17.99
CA HIS A 573 -10.29 18.40 18.30
C HIS A 573 -11.60 18.67 19.03
N SER A 574 -12.61 19.17 18.31
CA SER A 574 -13.92 19.59 18.85
C SER A 574 -14.64 18.48 19.63
N GLY A 575 -14.47 17.20 19.24
CA GLY A 575 -15.04 16.05 19.96
C GLY A 575 -14.47 15.91 21.38
N ALA A 576 -13.14 15.97 21.51
CA ALA A 576 -12.44 15.93 22.79
C ALA A 576 -12.75 17.17 23.65
N VAL A 577 -12.74 18.36 23.05
CA VAL A 577 -13.09 19.62 23.71
C VAL A 577 -14.50 19.54 24.31
N ARG A 578 -15.48 19.06 23.57
CA ARG A 578 -16.85 18.91 24.05
C ARG A 578 -16.99 17.98 25.25
N LEU A 579 -16.25 16.88 25.25
CA LEU A 579 -16.24 15.91 26.37
C LEU A 579 -15.58 16.51 27.61
N LEU A 580 -14.42 17.15 27.44
CA LEU A 580 -13.69 17.80 28.53
C LEU A 580 -14.52 18.93 29.18
N LEU A 581 -15.16 19.78 28.37
CA LEU A 581 -15.98 20.88 28.88
C LEU A 581 -17.24 20.44 29.64
N LYS A 582 -17.71 19.18 29.43
CA LYS A 582 -18.83 18.60 30.16
C LYS A 582 -18.43 18.06 31.54
N ARG A 583 -17.13 17.80 31.76
CA ARG A 583 -16.65 17.24 33.04
C ARG A 583 -16.45 18.36 34.06
N GLU A 584 -16.95 18.16 35.27
CA GLU A 584 -16.67 19.03 36.38
C GLU A 584 -15.17 19.02 36.73
N GLY A 585 -14.63 20.16 37.20
CA GLY A 585 -13.21 20.32 37.53
C GLY A 585 -12.31 20.73 36.32
N VAL A 586 -12.85 20.86 35.12
CA VAL A 586 -12.09 21.40 33.97
C VAL A 586 -12.20 22.92 33.94
N SER A 587 -11.05 23.61 34.04
CA SER A 587 -10.97 25.06 33.92
C SER A 587 -10.72 25.48 32.46
N PRO A 588 -11.67 26.12 31.77
CA PRO A 588 -11.49 26.54 30.40
C PRO A 588 -10.49 27.72 30.26
N ASN A 589 -10.13 28.37 31.37
CA ASN A 589 -9.25 29.53 31.42
C ASN A 589 -7.87 29.24 32.00
N ARG A 590 -7.51 27.99 32.26
CA ARG A 590 -6.20 27.66 32.81
C ARG A 590 -5.09 27.98 31.78
N PRO A 591 -4.15 28.90 32.12
CA PRO A 591 -3.10 29.27 31.20
C PRO A 591 -1.96 28.24 31.23
N ASP A 592 -1.23 28.17 30.12
CA ASP A 592 0.10 27.57 30.09
C ASP A 592 1.16 28.51 30.69
N ASN A 593 2.44 28.10 30.68
CA ASN A 593 3.54 28.90 31.26
C ASN A 593 3.78 30.22 30.49
N SER A 594 3.22 30.37 29.27
CA SER A 594 3.24 31.61 28.47
C SER A 594 2.00 32.50 28.70
N GLY A 595 1.13 32.13 29.63
CA GLY A 595 -0.13 32.83 29.90
C GLY A 595 -1.26 32.53 28.93
N GLN A 596 -1.03 31.65 27.93
CA GLN A 596 -1.99 31.37 26.87
C GLN A 596 -3.04 30.34 27.32
N ILE A 597 -4.31 30.72 27.24
CA ILE A 597 -5.45 29.86 27.55
C ILE A 597 -5.86 28.99 26.33
N PRO A 598 -6.64 27.92 26.53
CA PRO A 598 -7.14 27.10 25.41
C PRO A 598 -7.77 27.90 24.27
N LEU A 599 -8.53 28.96 24.59
CA LEU A 599 -9.17 29.82 23.59
C LEU A 599 -8.14 30.62 22.77
N SER A 600 -7.04 31.10 23.36
CA SER A 600 -5.97 31.80 22.63
C SER A 600 -5.36 30.94 21.55
N TRP A 601 -5.10 29.67 21.83
CA TRP A 601 -4.55 28.72 20.87
C TRP A 601 -5.56 28.32 19.80
N ALA A 602 -6.81 28.04 20.16
CA ALA A 602 -7.85 27.77 19.17
C ALA A 602 -8.05 28.98 18.22
N ALA A 603 -7.96 30.19 18.77
CA ALA A 603 -8.05 31.43 18.00
C ALA A 603 -6.83 31.60 17.07
N ARG A 604 -5.62 31.37 17.58
CA ARG A 604 -4.37 31.45 16.83
C ARG A 604 -4.30 30.48 15.65
N THR A 605 -4.83 29.27 15.82
CA THR A 605 -4.81 28.21 14.81
C THR A 605 -6.04 28.20 13.90
N GLY A 606 -7.03 29.05 14.15
CA GLY A 606 -8.22 29.20 13.31
C GLY A 606 -9.28 28.09 13.48
N HIS A 607 -9.32 27.43 14.63
CA HIS A 607 -10.27 26.35 14.90
C HIS A 607 -11.64 26.88 15.35
N ASP A 608 -12.42 27.42 14.43
CA ASP A 608 -13.71 28.07 14.65
C ASP A 608 -14.72 27.20 15.41
N ALA A 609 -14.80 25.91 15.11
CA ALA A 609 -15.67 24.96 15.80
C ALA A 609 -15.30 24.82 17.30
N VAL A 610 -14.01 24.82 17.62
CA VAL A 610 -13.51 24.78 19.02
C VAL A 610 -13.75 26.12 19.72
N VAL A 611 -13.45 27.23 19.04
CA VAL A 611 -13.73 28.57 19.56
C VAL A 611 -15.22 28.72 19.89
N LYS A 612 -16.11 28.27 19.03
CA LYS A 612 -17.56 28.26 19.28
C LYS A 612 -17.93 27.48 20.54
N LEU A 613 -17.40 26.23 20.69
CA LEU A 613 -17.67 25.42 21.87
C LEU A 613 -17.17 26.05 23.18
N LEU A 614 -15.99 26.68 23.13
CA LEU A 614 -15.45 27.40 24.30
C LEU A 614 -16.32 28.62 24.66
N LEU A 615 -16.73 29.40 23.66
CA LEU A 615 -17.56 30.60 23.87
C LEU A 615 -19.02 30.30 24.29
N GLU A 616 -19.51 29.08 24.12
CA GLU A 616 -20.81 28.63 24.64
C GLU A 616 -20.81 28.52 26.18
N ARG A 617 -19.65 28.41 26.80
CA ARG A 617 -19.48 28.41 28.26
C ARG A 617 -19.46 29.84 28.81
N LYS A 618 -20.22 30.09 29.86
CA LYS A 618 -20.30 31.41 30.52
C LYS A 618 -19.06 31.79 31.33
N ASP A 619 -18.31 30.79 31.80
CA ASP A 619 -17.10 30.94 32.62
C ASP A 619 -15.81 31.12 31.80
N VAL A 620 -15.89 31.13 30.47
CA VAL A 620 -14.74 31.43 29.57
C VAL A 620 -14.48 32.92 29.54
N SER A 621 -13.22 33.32 29.71
CA SER A 621 -12.75 34.70 29.64
C SER A 621 -12.23 34.99 28.23
N PRO A 622 -13.06 35.51 27.29
CA PRO A 622 -12.68 35.63 25.88
C PRO A 622 -11.66 36.74 25.59
N ASP A 623 -11.44 37.65 26.54
CA ASP A 623 -10.52 38.80 26.43
C ASP A 623 -9.29 38.69 27.35
N ARG A 624 -9.01 37.50 27.90
CA ARG A 624 -7.85 37.30 28.77
C ARG A 624 -6.54 37.39 27.97
N PRO A 625 -5.62 38.33 28.36
CA PRO A 625 -4.32 38.41 27.69
C PRO A 625 -3.36 37.33 28.20
N ASP A 626 -2.40 36.99 27.34
CA ASP A 626 -1.22 36.20 27.70
C ASP A 626 -0.10 37.09 28.31
N ASN A 627 1.08 36.49 28.54
CA ASN A 627 2.22 37.19 29.15
C ASN A 627 2.81 38.30 28.29
N ASP A 628 2.49 38.36 26.99
CA ASP A 628 2.87 39.43 26.07
C ASP A 628 1.76 40.49 25.88
N GLY A 629 0.66 40.34 26.58
CA GLY A 629 -0.53 41.18 26.50
C GLY A 629 -1.46 40.83 25.36
N GLN A 630 -1.19 39.77 24.59
CA GLN A 630 -1.98 39.42 23.42
C GLN A 630 -3.25 38.64 23.84
N THR A 631 -4.38 39.11 23.32
CA THR A 631 -5.70 38.48 23.54
C THR A 631 -5.99 37.40 22.49
N PRO A 632 -6.99 36.53 22.68
CA PRO A 632 -7.44 35.60 21.65
C PRO A 632 -7.79 36.32 20.34
N LEU A 633 -8.36 37.53 20.40
CA LEU A 633 -8.67 38.33 19.21
C LEU A 633 -7.39 38.80 18.52
N SER A 634 -6.37 39.27 19.25
CA SER A 634 -5.06 39.67 18.69
C SER A 634 -4.43 38.49 17.93
N TRP A 635 -4.44 37.28 18.51
CA TRP A 635 -3.93 36.07 17.87
C TRP A 635 -4.72 35.68 16.60
N ALA A 636 -6.05 35.77 16.64
CA ALA A 636 -6.89 35.49 15.48
C ALA A 636 -6.63 36.47 14.31
N THR A 637 -6.47 37.78 14.63
CA THR A 637 -6.19 38.80 13.65
C THR A 637 -4.79 38.72 13.09
N GLN A 638 -3.80 38.42 13.91
CA GLN A 638 -2.42 38.19 13.50
C GLN A 638 -2.29 37.06 12.47
N ASN A 639 -3.11 36.01 12.61
CA ASN A 639 -3.07 34.84 11.73
C ASN A 639 -4.17 34.83 10.64
N GLY A 640 -4.96 35.88 10.52
CA GLY A 640 -6.00 36.02 9.50
C GLY A 640 -7.16 35.03 9.63
N CYS A 641 -7.49 34.63 10.85
CA CYS A 641 -8.56 33.68 11.14
C CYS A 641 -9.94 34.36 11.16
N ASP A 642 -10.42 34.85 10.00
CA ASP A 642 -11.62 35.69 9.85
C ASP A 642 -12.87 35.13 10.53
N ALA A 643 -13.10 33.79 10.45
CA ALA A 643 -14.24 33.13 11.08
C ALA A 643 -14.18 33.28 12.62
N VAL A 644 -12.99 33.11 13.19
CA VAL A 644 -12.75 33.27 14.63
C VAL A 644 -12.87 34.72 15.06
N VAL A 645 -12.30 35.67 14.29
CA VAL A 645 -12.47 37.11 14.52
C VAL A 645 -13.95 37.46 14.58
N LYS A 646 -14.76 37.00 13.64
CA LYS A 646 -16.21 37.21 13.62
C LYS A 646 -16.92 36.60 14.85
N LEU A 647 -16.49 35.43 15.34
CA LEU A 647 -17.07 34.80 16.53
C LEU A 647 -16.74 35.59 17.80
N LEU A 648 -15.48 36.04 17.96
CA LEU A 648 -15.05 36.81 19.12
C LEU A 648 -15.73 38.18 19.17
N LEU A 649 -15.83 38.88 18.04
CA LEU A 649 -16.48 40.19 17.95
C LEU A 649 -18.00 40.20 18.19
N LYS A 650 -18.65 39.01 18.21
CA LYS A 650 -20.06 38.88 18.64
C LYS A 650 -20.25 38.93 20.14
N ARG A 651 -19.19 38.82 20.91
CA ARG A 651 -19.22 38.86 22.37
C ARG A 651 -19.05 40.30 22.85
N GLU A 652 -19.88 40.71 23.79
CA GLU A 652 -19.83 42.06 24.38
C GLU A 652 -18.65 42.25 25.36
N ASP A 653 -18.17 41.13 25.92
CA ASP A 653 -17.05 41.07 26.88
C ASP A 653 -15.66 40.94 26.21
N VAL A 654 -15.57 41.18 24.88
CA VAL A 654 -14.33 41.26 24.11
C VAL A 654 -14.03 42.72 23.73
N SER A 655 -12.84 43.21 24.13
CA SER A 655 -12.34 44.54 23.81
C SER A 655 -11.61 44.51 22.44
N PRO A 656 -12.23 44.98 21.36
CA PRO A 656 -11.66 44.84 20.02
C PRO A 656 -10.44 45.75 19.77
N ASP A 657 -10.18 46.73 20.63
CA ASP A 657 -9.10 47.72 20.51
C ASP A 657 -8.04 47.59 21.62
N ARG A 658 -8.02 46.47 22.36
CA ARG A 658 -7.06 46.26 23.44
C ARG A 658 -5.64 46.07 22.91
N PRO A 659 -4.66 46.90 23.33
CA PRO A 659 -3.27 46.73 22.90
C PRO A 659 -2.55 45.67 23.66
N ASP A 660 -1.57 45.05 23.06
CA ASP A 660 -0.56 44.18 23.71
C ASP A 660 0.54 45.06 24.39
N HIS A 661 1.55 44.45 24.98
CA HIS A 661 2.63 45.16 25.67
C HIS A 661 3.50 46.05 24.74
N SER A 662 3.47 45.79 23.41
CA SER A 662 4.12 46.61 22.40
C SER A 662 3.21 47.71 21.87
N GLY A 663 2.02 47.89 22.43
CA GLY A 663 1.01 48.82 21.98
C GLY A 663 0.23 48.38 20.75
N GLN A 664 0.44 47.16 20.25
CA GLN A 664 -0.19 46.68 19.02
C GLN A 664 -1.62 46.20 19.30
N THR A 665 -2.58 46.83 18.63
CA THR A 665 -4.00 46.43 18.67
C THR A 665 -4.31 45.30 17.70
N PRO A 666 -5.46 44.61 17.81
CA PRO A 666 -5.89 43.64 16.80
C PRO A 666 -5.90 44.22 15.38
N LEU A 667 -6.29 45.49 15.20
CA LEU A 667 -6.29 46.14 13.90
C LEU A 667 -4.87 46.37 13.37
N LEU A 668 -3.92 46.71 14.24
CA LEU A 668 -2.50 46.82 13.86
C LEU A 668 -1.94 45.48 13.36
N TRP A 669 -2.24 44.40 14.04
CA TRP A 669 -1.85 43.06 13.62
C TRP A 669 -2.48 42.68 12.26
N ALA A 670 -3.77 42.95 12.05
CA ALA A 670 -4.42 42.71 10.78
C ALA A 670 -3.80 43.57 9.66
N ALA A 671 -3.46 44.83 9.93
CA ALA A 671 -2.87 45.76 8.97
C ALA A 671 -1.44 45.35 8.59
N ARG A 672 -0.61 44.99 9.56
CA ARG A 672 0.76 44.49 9.36
C ARG A 672 0.82 43.24 8.53
N ASN A 673 -0.06 42.27 8.77
CA ASN A 673 -0.03 41.00 8.08
C ASN A 673 -0.92 40.94 6.82
N GLY A 674 -1.59 42.03 6.46
CA GLY A 674 -2.39 42.13 5.23
C GLY A 674 -3.75 41.41 5.29
N HIS A 675 -4.29 41.17 6.45
CA HIS A 675 -5.54 40.46 6.65
C HIS A 675 -6.77 41.38 6.46
N ALA A 676 -7.06 41.76 5.23
CA ALA A 676 -8.08 42.72 4.88
C ALA A 676 -9.49 42.39 5.38
N ARG A 677 -9.87 41.11 5.40
CA ARG A 677 -11.18 40.67 5.93
C ARG A 677 -11.28 40.89 7.44
N ALA A 678 -10.23 40.53 8.19
CA ALA A 678 -10.16 40.75 9.62
C ALA A 678 -10.18 42.26 9.92
N ALA A 679 -9.40 43.06 9.18
CA ALA A 679 -9.40 44.53 9.28
C ALA A 679 -10.81 45.12 9.03
N LYS A 680 -11.51 44.65 7.98
CA LYS A 680 -12.88 45.07 7.69
C LYS A 680 -13.87 44.75 8.82
N LEU A 681 -13.75 43.57 9.44
CA LEU A 681 -14.59 43.17 10.57
C LEU A 681 -14.37 44.06 11.79
N LEU A 682 -13.10 44.42 12.07
CA LEU A 682 -12.73 45.32 13.16
C LEU A 682 -13.20 46.76 12.89
N LEU A 683 -12.96 47.31 11.70
CA LEU A 683 -13.39 48.64 11.30
C LEU A 683 -14.91 48.79 11.23
N GLY A 684 -15.67 47.72 11.20
CA GLY A 684 -17.13 47.72 11.34
C GLY A 684 -17.64 47.92 12.76
N ARG A 685 -16.73 48.01 13.76
CA ARG A 685 -17.08 48.28 15.16
C ARG A 685 -16.81 49.75 15.49
N GLU A 686 -17.71 50.40 16.25
CA GLU A 686 -17.58 51.80 16.67
C GLU A 686 -16.52 51.97 17.78
N ASP A 687 -16.24 50.91 18.55
CA ASP A 687 -15.29 50.92 19.66
C ASP A 687 -13.84 50.59 19.22
N VAL A 688 -13.54 50.57 17.91
CA VAL A 688 -12.20 50.38 17.34
C VAL A 688 -11.67 51.74 16.83
N SER A 689 -10.51 52.12 17.34
CA SER A 689 -9.77 53.28 16.90
C SER A 689 -8.92 52.97 15.66
N PRO A 690 -9.29 53.44 14.45
CA PRO A 690 -8.56 53.05 13.22
C PRO A 690 -7.17 53.69 13.09
N ASP A 691 -6.89 54.71 13.88
CA ASP A 691 -5.63 55.47 13.83
C ASP A 691 -4.80 55.38 15.13
N ARG A 692 -5.09 54.42 16.01
CA ARG A 692 -4.34 54.19 17.26
C ARG A 692 -2.93 53.68 16.96
N PRO A 693 -1.86 54.38 17.45
CA PRO A 693 -0.49 53.94 17.21
C PRO A 693 -0.03 52.87 18.21
N ASP A 694 0.99 52.11 17.84
CA ASP A 694 1.81 51.32 18.74
C ASP A 694 2.80 52.17 19.55
N ASN A 695 3.65 51.55 20.36
CA ASN A 695 4.64 52.21 21.19
C ASN A 695 5.73 52.95 20.40
N ASP A 696 5.93 52.58 19.11
CA ASP A 696 6.84 53.28 18.17
C ASP A 696 6.15 54.36 17.37
N GLY A 697 4.89 54.68 17.67
CA GLY A 697 4.08 55.67 16.99
C GLY A 697 3.54 55.19 15.64
N ARG A 698 3.61 53.90 15.32
CA ARG A 698 3.15 53.35 14.03
C ARG A 698 1.66 53.08 14.08
N THR A 699 0.92 53.67 13.16
CA THR A 699 -0.52 53.45 12.99
C THR A 699 -0.80 52.22 12.12
N PRO A 700 -2.04 51.69 12.09
CA PRO A 700 -2.43 50.62 11.17
C PRO A 700 -2.13 50.94 9.71
N LEU A 701 -2.40 52.18 9.29
CA LEU A 701 -2.10 52.66 7.92
C LEU A 701 -0.60 52.65 7.63
N LEU A 702 0.22 53.03 8.62
CA LEU A 702 1.67 53.05 8.45
C LEU A 702 2.25 51.62 8.29
N TRP A 703 1.79 50.65 9.10
CA TRP A 703 2.16 49.25 8.97
C TRP A 703 1.69 48.66 7.62
N ALA A 704 0.45 48.91 7.22
CA ALA A 704 -0.06 48.45 5.94
C ALA A 704 0.70 49.02 4.74
N ALA A 705 1.10 50.30 4.83
CA ALA A 705 1.89 50.98 3.79
C ALA A 705 3.34 50.47 3.73
N GLN A 706 3.94 50.17 4.90
CA GLN A 706 5.29 49.62 5.01
C GLN A 706 5.39 48.20 4.43
N ASP A 707 4.41 47.37 4.71
CA ASP A 707 4.45 45.91 4.37
C ASP A 707 3.71 45.60 3.04
N GLY A 708 3.26 46.63 2.32
CA GLY A 708 2.69 46.47 0.98
C GLY A 708 1.22 45.99 0.93
N ASN A 709 0.48 46.15 2.00
CA ASN A 709 -0.86 45.62 2.17
C ASN A 709 -1.97 46.52 1.59
N GLY A 710 -2.01 46.68 0.25
CA GLY A 710 -2.86 47.63 -0.49
C GLY A 710 -4.34 47.53 -0.13
N ALA A 711 -4.90 46.34 -0.03
CA ALA A 711 -6.32 46.14 0.32
C ALA A 711 -6.67 46.66 1.73
N VAL A 712 -5.74 46.59 2.69
CA VAL A 712 -5.93 47.19 4.02
C VAL A 712 -5.76 48.71 3.97
N VAL A 713 -4.82 49.23 3.16
CA VAL A 713 -4.65 50.64 2.94
C VAL A 713 -5.95 51.26 2.38
N GLU A 714 -6.57 50.66 1.39
CA GLU A 714 -7.86 51.11 0.82
C GLU A 714 -8.95 51.17 1.90
N LEU A 715 -9.11 50.07 2.69
CA LEU A 715 -10.12 50.07 3.77
C LEU A 715 -9.90 51.12 4.83
N LEU A 716 -8.64 51.43 5.18
CA LEU A 716 -8.33 52.46 6.16
C LEU A 716 -8.55 53.85 5.59
N LEU A 717 -8.26 54.10 4.31
CA LEU A 717 -8.49 55.37 3.64
C LEU A 717 -9.99 55.67 3.34
N GLU A 718 -10.85 54.68 3.38
CA GLU A 718 -12.31 54.88 3.36
C GLU A 718 -12.84 55.56 4.63
N ARG A 719 -12.09 55.55 5.72
CA ARG A 719 -12.47 56.15 7.00
C ARG A 719 -12.05 57.61 7.07
N GLU A 720 -12.91 58.50 7.60
CA GLU A 720 -12.61 59.93 7.78
C GLU A 720 -11.75 60.20 9.01
N ASP A 721 -11.79 59.31 10.01
CA ASP A 721 -11.06 59.40 11.28
C ASP A 721 -9.61 58.84 11.22
N VAL A 722 -9.10 58.47 10.04
CA VAL A 722 -7.71 58.10 9.78
C VAL A 722 -6.90 59.27 9.25
N ASN A 723 -5.80 59.57 9.92
CA ASN A 723 -4.85 60.57 9.44
C ASN A 723 -3.80 59.97 8.51
N PRO A 724 -3.86 60.22 7.18
CA PRO A 724 -2.96 59.59 6.21
C PRO A 724 -1.51 60.11 6.27
N ASP A 725 -1.27 61.24 6.95
CA ASP A 725 0.04 61.91 7.04
C ASP A 725 0.68 61.79 8.44
N ARG A 726 0.07 61.01 9.36
CA ARG A 726 0.58 60.86 10.74
C ARG A 726 1.94 60.16 10.74
N PRO A 727 3.02 60.83 11.26
CA PRO A 727 4.33 60.20 11.30
C PRO A 727 4.46 59.28 12.53
N ASN A 728 5.37 58.30 12.45
CA ASN A 728 5.84 57.53 13.61
C ASN A 728 6.85 58.38 14.43
N ASN A 729 7.39 57.78 15.51
CA ASN A 729 8.37 58.41 16.38
C ASN A 729 9.70 58.74 15.68
N HIS A 730 9.95 58.23 14.48
CA HIS A 730 11.10 58.53 13.63
C HIS A 730 10.80 59.56 12.52
N GLY A 731 9.62 60.16 12.54
CA GLY A 731 9.18 61.16 11.52
C GLY A 731 8.78 60.53 10.19
N GLN A 732 8.66 59.23 10.08
CA GLN A 732 8.29 58.54 8.84
C GLN A 732 6.76 58.48 8.70
N THR A 733 6.26 58.91 7.55
CA THR A 733 4.83 58.86 7.19
C THR A 733 4.48 57.59 6.39
N PRO A 734 3.20 57.21 6.30
CA PRO A 734 2.79 56.09 5.46
C PRO A 734 3.27 56.21 4.01
N LEU A 735 3.19 57.42 3.44
CA LEU A 735 3.67 57.69 2.10
C LEU A 735 5.19 57.52 1.95
N SER A 736 5.97 58.00 2.92
CA SER A 736 7.44 57.85 2.89
C SER A 736 7.87 56.39 2.96
N LEU A 737 7.21 55.59 3.78
CA LEU A 737 7.50 54.13 3.89
C LEU A 737 7.06 53.37 2.65
N ALA A 738 5.91 53.67 2.06
CA ALA A 738 5.47 53.08 0.82
C ALA A 738 6.46 53.33 -0.33
N ILE A 739 7.01 54.55 -0.42
CA ILE A 739 8.04 54.89 -1.40
C ILE A 739 9.35 54.16 -1.11
N TRP A 740 9.79 54.16 0.17
CA TRP A 740 11.04 53.49 0.60
C TRP A 740 11.05 52.00 0.28
N ASN A 741 9.92 51.35 0.46
CA ASN A 741 9.75 49.90 0.21
C ASN A 741 9.26 49.59 -1.21
N GLU A 742 9.25 50.57 -2.13
CA GLU A 742 8.87 50.41 -3.54
C GLU A 742 7.41 49.98 -3.78
N HIS A 743 6.52 50.23 -2.82
CA HIS A 743 5.09 49.92 -2.93
C HIS A 743 4.36 51.01 -3.74
N ASN A 744 4.71 51.12 -5.04
CA ASN A 744 4.26 52.21 -5.93
C ASN A 744 2.74 52.35 -6.03
N GLY A 745 1.97 51.23 -5.96
CA GLY A 745 0.50 51.25 -5.96
C GLY A 745 -0.05 52.01 -4.74
N ILE A 746 0.47 51.65 -3.56
CA ILE A 746 0.08 52.29 -2.28
C ILE A 746 0.52 53.71 -2.22
N ALA A 747 1.73 54.03 -2.69
CA ALA A 747 2.23 55.43 -2.75
C ALA A 747 1.31 56.31 -3.60
N ARG A 748 0.79 55.84 -4.72
CA ARG A 748 -0.18 56.55 -5.55
C ARG A 748 -1.52 56.78 -4.83
N LEU A 749 -2.03 55.78 -4.13
CA LEU A 749 -3.27 55.89 -3.35
C LEU A 749 -3.15 56.96 -2.24
N LEU A 750 -2.06 56.89 -1.47
CA LEU A 750 -1.79 57.85 -0.40
C LEU A 750 -1.57 59.28 -0.94
N TRP A 751 -0.85 59.43 -2.08
CA TRP A 751 -0.66 60.71 -2.75
C TRP A 751 -1.98 61.30 -3.27
N ALA A 752 -2.83 60.51 -3.88
CA ALA A 752 -4.14 60.95 -4.36
C ALA A 752 -5.04 61.40 -3.20
N ARG A 753 -5.03 60.70 -2.06
CA ARG A 753 -5.79 61.11 -0.85
C ARG A 753 -5.28 62.45 -0.30
N LYS A 754 -3.96 62.65 -0.28
CA LYS A 754 -3.33 63.90 0.19
C LYS A 754 -3.74 65.08 -0.68
N LEU A 755 -3.76 64.92 -2.00
CA LEU A 755 -4.22 65.97 -2.91
C LEU A 755 -5.70 66.31 -2.71
N ALA A 756 -6.54 65.30 -2.47
CA ALA A 756 -7.97 65.52 -2.22
C ALA A 756 -8.24 66.25 -0.90
N THR A 757 -7.47 66.01 0.15
CA THR A 757 -7.57 66.76 1.43
C THR A 757 -7.01 68.14 1.36
N SER A 758 -5.95 68.39 0.53
CA SER A 758 -5.36 69.73 0.34
C SER A 758 -6.20 70.68 -0.56
N SER A 759 -7.13 70.11 -1.37
CA SER A 759 -8.06 70.83 -2.20
C SER A 759 -9.40 71.14 -1.52
N ALA A 760 -9.63 70.65 -0.34
CA ALA A 760 -10.86 70.78 0.46
C ALA A 760 -10.65 71.86 1.59
N VAL A 761 -9.44 72.40 1.79
CA VAL A 761 -9.07 73.53 2.65
C VAL A 761 -8.81 74.72 1.78
#